data_4ad3583cb264176cb7015898a0f273e2
#
_entry.id   4ad3583cb264176cb7015898a0f273e2
#
_cell.length_a   1.000
_cell.length_b   1.000
_cell.length_c   1.000
_cell.angle_alpha   90.00
_cell.angle_beta   90.00
_cell.angle_gamma   90.00
#
_symmetry.space_group_name_H-M   'P 1'
#
loop_
_entity.id
_entity.type
_entity.pdbx_description
1 polymer ?
#
loop_
_entity_poly.entity_id
_entity_poly.type
_entity_poly.pdbx_seq_one_letter_code
_entity_poly.pdbx_strand_id
1 'polypeptide(L)'
;MNKKETGRVTIPTDMDVVPQTLEIMKRWGADAIRDCDGTDFPQQLRNTGAKVYATYYTTRKDNDWARAHPEEVQQCYIMTGFYTAQDGPLAIPLMKGISPELMQVNTRDDIRRWWEVVDRSTGKPIPPEAWRYDAESGCVILDAPEAYHEYTVSFLAYLIWDPVHMYNAVTNGWKDFEHQITFDVRQPKTHAFTMERLRRFIREHDYVDVLRFTTFFHQFTLVFDELCREKYVDWYGYSASVSPYILGQFEKEAGYRFRPEYIIDQGYYNNQYRVPSKEYKDFQAFQRREVAKLAKEMVDITHELGKEAMMFLGDHWIGTEPFMPEFKTIGLDSVVGSVGNGSTLRLIADIPGVRYTEGRFLPYFFPDTFHPGGDPVREAKENWVTARRAILRKPIDRIGYGGYLKLACQFPEFIDYVESVCHEFRELYENVKGTTPYCFKTVAVLNCWGRMRAWGCHMVHHALYQKQNYSYAGVIEALSGAAFDVRFLSFDDLKENPDALRGVDVLLNIGNGDTAHTGGAVWEDAAVSAAIRRFVAEGGGLIGVGEPSGHHYQGHYLQLASVLGVEKETGFTLGYDKYNWEEHTNHFILADCKGEVNFGEGKKSIYALDGTEILVQREKEVQMAVHEYGKGRAVYLSGLPYSFENARLLHRAILWGSHGEAMLHTWFSENFCVEVHAYPQNGKYCVVNTPMSGRRRRSTPQTAGIFRCCWKQMRFVGSICKHKKPWQMHCVCHGDFYSMVMERAYALPPLTTRMTDRPVLPRVHTQKAVQPPMSAGCSGPSTERSASV
;
A
#
# COMPACT_ATOMS: atom_id res chain seq x y z
N MET A 1 -12.67 -20.09 31.79
CA MET A 1 -12.38 -19.97 30.34
C MET A 1 -10.96 -20.46 30.06
N ASN A 2 -10.82 -21.29 29.06
CA ASN A 2 -9.52 -21.83 28.68
C ASN A 2 -8.65 -20.68 28.12
N LYS A 3 -7.38 -20.56 28.54
CA LYS A 3 -6.45 -19.51 28.06
C LYS A 3 -6.33 -19.43 26.51
N LYS A 4 -6.78 -20.45 25.79
CA LYS A 4 -6.83 -20.49 24.31
C LYS A 4 -8.05 -19.80 23.70
N GLU A 5 -9.04 -19.44 24.49
CA GLU A 5 -10.32 -18.87 24.01
C GLU A 5 -10.40 -17.35 24.19
N THR A 6 -9.44 -16.75 24.89
CA THR A 6 -9.41 -15.32 25.21
C THR A 6 -8.06 -14.71 24.91
N GLY A 7 -8.06 -13.39 24.69
CA GLY A 7 -6.89 -12.57 24.50
C GLY A 7 -6.56 -12.27 23.03
N ARG A 8 -5.66 -11.32 22.82
CA ARG A 8 -5.16 -10.87 21.54
C ARG A 8 -6.20 -10.22 20.62
N VAL A 9 -7.31 -9.77 21.17
CA VAL A 9 -8.40 -9.15 20.41
C VAL A 9 -8.78 -7.82 21.05
N THR A 10 -8.83 -6.78 20.25
CA THR A 10 -9.27 -5.44 20.62
C THR A 10 -10.62 -5.12 19.99
N ILE A 11 -11.59 -4.70 20.79
CA ILE A 11 -12.94 -4.33 20.34
C ILE A 11 -13.10 -2.80 20.42
N PRO A 12 -13.70 -2.14 19.42
CA PRO A 12 -14.14 -0.75 19.55
C PRO A 12 -15.39 -0.68 20.43
N THR A 13 -15.64 0.50 21.01
CA THR A 13 -16.89 0.77 21.71
C THR A 13 -17.38 2.19 21.44
N ASP A 14 -18.69 2.32 21.41
CA ASP A 14 -19.43 3.56 21.37
C ASP A 14 -20.37 3.64 22.58
N MET A 15 -20.70 4.85 23.02
CA MET A 15 -21.62 5.06 24.15
C MET A 15 -23.00 4.42 23.94
N ASP A 16 -23.46 4.34 22.70
CA ASP A 16 -24.79 3.86 22.33
C ASP A 16 -24.92 2.33 22.36
N VAL A 17 -23.80 1.57 22.44
CA VAL A 17 -23.76 0.11 22.26
C VAL A 17 -23.02 -0.63 23.38
N VAL A 18 -23.00 -0.08 24.60
CA VAL A 18 -22.31 -0.66 25.75
C VAL A 18 -22.74 -2.11 26.06
N PRO A 19 -24.05 -2.44 26.10
CA PRO A 19 -24.49 -3.82 26.33
C PRO A 19 -23.99 -4.79 25.26
N GLN A 20 -24.08 -4.41 23.99
CA GLN A 20 -23.59 -5.18 22.87
C GLN A 20 -22.06 -5.34 22.92
N THR A 21 -21.34 -4.27 23.32
CA THR A 21 -19.88 -4.32 23.52
C THR A 21 -19.52 -5.42 24.52
N LEU A 22 -20.18 -5.48 25.68
CA LEU A 22 -19.92 -6.50 26.70
C LEU A 22 -20.23 -7.92 26.23
N GLU A 23 -21.30 -8.11 25.47
CA GLU A 23 -21.64 -9.39 24.87
C GLU A 23 -20.61 -9.85 23.85
N ILE A 24 -20.26 -8.97 22.89
CA ILE A 24 -19.32 -9.28 21.83
C ILE A 24 -17.90 -9.49 22.37
N MET A 25 -17.47 -8.72 23.37
CA MET A 25 -16.22 -8.95 24.09
C MET A 25 -16.10 -10.39 24.56
N LYS A 26 -17.15 -10.90 25.19
CA LYS A 26 -17.17 -12.28 25.69
C LYS A 26 -17.11 -13.29 24.55
N ARG A 27 -17.89 -13.08 23.48
CA ARG A 27 -17.94 -13.95 22.31
C ARG A 27 -16.60 -13.99 21.57
N TRP A 28 -16.02 -12.83 21.26
CA TRP A 28 -14.74 -12.74 20.57
C TRP A 28 -13.53 -13.05 21.45
N GLY A 29 -13.73 -13.16 22.77
CA GLY A 29 -12.64 -13.32 23.73
C GLY A 29 -11.72 -12.12 23.79
N ALA A 30 -12.27 -10.90 23.63
CA ALA A 30 -11.50 -9.67 23.63
C ALA A 30 -10.92 -9.37 25.02
N ASP A 31 -9.68 -8.91 25.06
CA ASP A 31 -8.92 -8.52 26.26
C ASP A 31 -8.49 -7.05 26.24
N ALA A 32 -8.92 -6.31 25.22
CA ALA A 32 -8.74 -4.86 25.15
C ALA A 32 -9.98 -4.20 24.52
N ILE A 33 -10.25 -2.98 24.98
CA ILE A 33 -11.32 -2.13 24.49
C ILE A 33 -10.71 -0.81 24.05
N ARG A 34 -11.09 -0.31 22.90
CA ARG A 34 -10.72 1.03 22.46
C ARG A 34 -11.92 1.95 22.34
N ASP A 35 -11.72 3.23 22.59
CA ASP A 35 -12.69 4.26 22.26
C ASP A 35 -12.85 4.42 20.74
N CYS A 36 -14.00 4.98 20.35
CA CYS A 36 -14.21 5.52 19.02
C CYS A 36 -14.09 7.04 19.10
N ASP A 37 -13.16 7.60 18.32
CA ASP A 37 -12.95 9.04 18.15
C ASP A 37 -12.71 9.86 19.43
N GLY A 38 -12.11 9.23 20.45
CA GLY A 38 -11.74 9.89 21.70
C GLY A 38 -12.95 10.25 22.58
N THR A 39 -13.97 9.40 22.57
CA THR A 39 -15.12 9.51 23.48
C THR A 39 -14.78 8.94 24.87
N ASP A 40 -15.42 9.44 25.90
CA ASP A 40 -15.25 8.92 27.25
C ASP A 40 -15.73 7.47 27.39
N PHE A 41 -15.00 6.69 28.21
CA PHE A 41 -15.38 5.33 28.52
C PHE A 41 -16.42 5.27 29.61
N PRO A 42 -17.55 4.56 29.41
CA PRO A 42 -18.51 4.25 30.47
C PRO A 42 -17.87 3.45 31.59
N GLN A 43 -18.27 3.73 32.83
CA GLN A 43 -17.76 3.02 34.02
C GLN A 43 -17.92 1.50 33.92
N GLN A 44 -18.99 1.02 33.31
CA GLN A 44 -19.23 -0.41 33.09
C GLN A 44 -18.13 -1.09 32.29
N LEU A 45 -17.56 -0.40 31.27
CA LEU A 45 -16.47 -0.93 30.46
C LEU A 45 -15.12 -0.84 31.19
N ARG A 46 -14.88 0.19 31.98
CA ARG A 46 -13.66 0.33 32.79
C ARG A 46 -13.53 -0.82 33.81
N ASN A 47 -14.64 -1.38 34.27
CA ASN A 47 -14.68 -2.44 35.28
C ASN A 47 -14.56 -3.86 34.69
N THR A 48 -14.34 -4.01 33.39
CA THR A 48 -14.26 -5.35 32.73
C THR A 48 -12.94 -6.07 32.99
N GLY A 49 -11.90 -5.36 33.43
CA GLY A 49 -10.51 -5.85 33.54
C GLY A 49 -9.78 -5.99 32.20
N ALA A 50 -10.39 -5.56 31.09
CA ALA A 50 -9.71 -5.46 29.81
C ALA A 50 -8.84 -4.21 29.77
N LYS A 51 -7.76 -4.25 28.98
CA LYS A 51 -6.96 -3.05 28.71
C LYS A 51 -7.80 -1.98 28.02
N VAL A 52 -7.70 -0.74 28.46
CA VAL A 52 -8.40 0.41 27.90
C VAL A 52 -7.44 1.21 27.03
N TYR A 53 -7.79 1.35 25.75
CA TYR A 53 -7.07 2.14 24.78
C TYR A 53 -7.83 3.44 24.51
N ALA A 54 -7.21 4.58 24.78
CA ALA A 54 -7.80 5.88 24.47
C ALA A 54 -7.12 6.53 23.27
N THR A 55 -7.93 7.11 22.40
CA THR A 55 -7.48 7.85 21.25
C THR A 55 -7.08 9.27 21.67
N TYR A 56 -5.83 9.65 21.36
CA TYR A 56 -5.34 10.99 21.58
C TYR A 56 -5.07 11.71 20.27
N TYR A 57 -5.68 12.88 20.12
CA TYR A 57 -5.51 13.75 18.96
C TYR A 57 -4.48 14.83 19.28
N THR A 58 -3.33 14.76 18.66
CA THR A 58 -2.20 15.64 18.92
C THR A 58 -2.43 17.05 18.38
N THR A 59 -3.03 17.17 17.21
CA THR A 59 -3.08 18.40 16.41
C THR A 59 -4.43 19.07 16.38
N ARG A 60 -5.42 18.57 17.07
CA ARG A 60 -6.80 19.13 17.09
C ARG A 60 -7.49 18.92 18.44
N LYS A 61 -8.76 19.30 18.55
CA LYS A 61 -9.62 19.29 19.76
C LYS A 61 -9.25 20.38 20.78
N ASP A 62 -8.72 21.50 20.28
CA ASP A 62 -8.47 22.73 21.05
C ASP A 62 -8.62 23.96 20.14
N ASN A 63 -9.85 24.19 19.65
CA ASN A 63 -10.13 25.30 18.75
C ASN A 63 -9.83 26.67 19.39
N ASP A 64 -10.00 26.81 20.70
CA ASP A 64 -9.68 28.07 21.40
C ASP A 64 -8.21 28.39 21.33
N TRP A 65 -7.34 27.38 21.48
CA TRP A 65 -5.91 27.54 21.27
C TRP A 65 -5.58 27.97 19.84
N ALA A 66 -6.14 27.26 18.85
CA ALA A 66 -5.93 27.57 17.45
C ALA A 66 -6.38 28.98 17.05
N ARG A 67 -7.54 29.43 17.57
CA ARG A 67 -8.04 30.80 17.36
C ARG A 67 -7.18 31.85 18.04
N ALA A 68 -6.61 31.53 19.21
CA ALA A 68 -5.73 32.45 19.94
C ALA A 68 -4.32 32.53 19.30
N HIS A 69 -3.90 31.51 18.53
CA HIS A 69 -2.59 31.42 17.88
C HIS A 69 -2.72 31.11 16.39
N PRO A 70 -3.41 31.96 15.60
CA PRO A 70 -3.69 31.68 14.20
C PRO A 70 -2.41 31.63 13.33
N GLU A 71 -1.30 32.19 13.82
CA GLU A 71 0.01 32.07 13.18
C GLU A 71 0.63 30.66 13.31
N GLU A 72 0.19 29.87 14.29
CA GLU A 72 0.66 28.51 14.55
C GLU A 72 -0.34 27.43 14.10
N VAL A 73 -1.38 27.82 13.36
CA VAL A 73 -2.26 26.87 12.65
C VAL A 73 -1.48 26.13 11.56
N GLN A 74 -1.80 24.88 11.36
CA GLN A 74 -1.16 24.05 10.34
C GLN A 74 -1.34 24.65 8.94
N GLN A 75 -0.30 24.57 8.13
CA GLN A 75 -0.29 25.13 6.78
C GLN A 75 0.07 24.06 5.76
N CYS A 76 -0.35 24.29 4.52
CA CYS A 76 0.08 23.51 3.36
C CYS A 76 0.44 24.42 2.19
N TYR A 77 1.23 23.89 1.24
CA TYR A 77 1.39 24.50 -0.07
C TYR A 77 0.26 24.09 -1.01
N ILE A 78 -0.29 25.09 -1.68
CA ILE A 78 -1.28 24.91 -2.75
C ILE A 78 -0.81 25.64 -4.00
N MET A 79 -1.15 25.10 -5.16
CA MET A 79 -0.93 25.72 -6.46
C MET A 79 -2.27 26.08 -7.10
N THR A 80 -2.34 27.24 -7.73
CA THR A 80 -3.47 27.66 -8.57
C THR A 80 -3.66 26.75 -9.79
N GLY A 81 -4.74 26.90 -10.51
CA GLY A 81 -4.83 26.41 -11.89
C GLY A 81 -3.81 27.08 -12.81
N PHE A 82 -3.70 26.58 -14.05
CA PHE A 82 -2.87 27.18 -15.09
C PHE A 82 -3.62 28.35 -15.74
N TYR A 83 -2.94 29.49 -15.85
CA TYR A 83 -3.48 30.72 -16.43
C TYR A 83 -2.63 31.18 -17.60
N THR A 84 -3.21 31.21 -18.78
CA THR A 84 -2.52 31.68 -19.99
C THR A 84 -2.55 33.21 -20.04
N ALA A 85 -1.37 33.83 -20.15
CA ALA A 85 -1.25 35.26 -20.36
C ALA A 85 -1.70 35.64 -21.77
N GLN A 86 -2.25 36.82 -21.86
CA GLN A 86 -2.54 37.52 -23.13
C GLN A 86 -1.72 38.81 -23.20
N ASP A 87 -1.97 39.65 -24.18
CA ASP A 87 -1.37 41.00 -24.18
C ASP A 87 -1.86 41.81 -22.98
N GLY A 88 -0.93 42.21 -22.10
CA GLY A 88 -1.21 42.98 -20.92
C GLY A 88 -1.05 42.21 -19.60
N PRO A 89 -1.42 42.82 -18.48
CA PRO A 89 -1.29 42.22 -17.14
C PRO A 89 -2.11 40.96 -16.98
N LEU A 90 -1.57 39.98 -16.25
CA LEU A 90 -2.27 38.75 -15.88
C LEU A 90 -2.64 38.76 -14.39
N ALA A 91 -3.92 38.57 -14.10
CA ALA A 91 -4.46 38.38 -12.74
C ALA A 91 -4.75 36.90 -12.48
N ILE A 92 -4.12 36.30 -11.47
CA ILE A 92 -4.26 34.88 -11.10
C ILE A 92 -4.96 34.80 -9.74
N PRO A 93 -6.24 34.41 -9.69
CA PRO A 93 -6.98 34.26 -8.45
C PRO A 93 -6.49 33.04 -7.66
N LEU A 94 -6.09 33.22 -6.39
CA LEU A 94 -5.47 32.18 -5.59
C LEU A 94 -6.47 31.06 -5.20
N MET A 95 -7.66 31.43 -4.76
CA MET A 95 -8.62 30.47 -4.20
C MET A 95 -9.63 29.91 -5.21
N LYS A 96 -9.54 30.28 -6.48
CA LYS A 96 -10.44 29.72 -7.49
C LYS A 96 -10.24 28.21 -7.63
N GLY A 97 -11.32 27.46 -7.44
CA GLY A 97 -11.29 26.00 -7.45
C GLY A 97 -10.74 25.39 -6.15
N ILE A 98 -10.80 26.10 -5.04
CA ILE A 98 -10.39 25.63 -3.72
C ILE A 98 -11.46 26.02 -2.73
N SER A 99 -11.91 25.09 -1.88
CA SER A 99 -12.93 25.35 -0.87
C SER A 99 -12.44 26.33 0.19
N PRO A 100 -13.12 27.48 0.36
CA PRO A 100 -12.78 28.45 1.39
C PRO A 100 -13.14 27.99 2.81
N GLU A 101 -13.95 26.95 2.97
CA GLU A 101 -14.27 26.36 4.27
C GLU A 101 -13.09 25.55 4.85
N LEU A 102 -12.23 25.02 3.97
CA LEU A 102 -11.10 24.18 4.36
C LEU A 102 -9.82 24.97 4.54
N MET A 103 -9.65 26.03 3.77
CA MET A 103 -8.35 26.69 3.62
C MET A 103 -8.46 28.20 3.56
N GLN A 104 -7.47 28.86 4.15
CA GLN A 104 -7.33 30.32 4.13
C GLN A 104 -5.92 30.69 3.69
N VAL A 105 -5.79 31.60 2.72
CA VAL A 105 -4.49 32.08 2.24
C VAL A 105 -3.69 32.70 3.39
N ASN A 106 -2.43 32.31 3.51
CA ASN A 106 -1.51 32.91 4.46
C ASN A 106 -0.90 34.19 3.88
N THR A 107 -1.38 35.33 4.35
CA THR A 107 -0.85 36.66 4.02
C THR A 107 -0.15 37.33 5.22
N ARG A 108 0.04 36.60 6.32
CA ARG A 108 0.70 37.14 7.54
C ARG A 108 2.21 37.12 7.44
N ASP A 109 2.73 36.11 6.76
CA ASP A 109 4.15 35.92 6.54
C ASP A 109 4.62 36.62 5.24
N ASP A 110 5.94 36.71 5.06
CA ASP A 110 6.52 37.33 3.87
C ASP A 110 6.18 36.52 2.62
N ILE A 111 5.15 36.94 1.89
CA ILE A 111 4.64 36.28 0.69
C ILE A 111 5.69 36.22 -0.42
N ARG A 112 6.58 37.23 -0.54
CA ARG A 112 7.63 37.24 -1.56
C ARG A 112 8.72 36.19 -1.29
N ARG A 113 8.87 35.82 -0.05
CA ARG A 113 9.79 34.77 0.36
C ARG A 113 9.21 33.36 0.18
N TRP A 114 7.93 33.20 0.55
CA TRP A 114 7.34 31.86 0.70
C TRP A 114 6.42 31.45 -0.46
N TRP A 115 6.00 32.39 -1.30
CA TRP A 115 5.24 32.05 -2.50
C TRP A 115 6.15 32.02 -3.72
N GLU A 116 5.72 31.30 -4.72
CA GLU A 116 6.46 31.19 -5.98
C GLU A 116 5.49 31.28 -7.17
N VAL A 117 5.77 32.20 -8.08
CA VAL A 117 5.14 32.27 -9.38
C VAL A 117 6.03 31.55 -10.39
N VAL A 118 5.48 30.63 -11.16
CA VAL A 118 6.22 29.87 -12.15
C VAL A 118 5.60 30.05 -13.52
N ASP A 119 6.45 30.41 -14.49
CA ASP A 119 6.14 30.29 -15.90
C ASP A 119 6.23 28.82 -16.30
N ARG A 120 5.09 28.17 -16.49
CA ARG A 120 4.99 26.73 -16.80
C ARG A 120 5.40 26.40 -18.23
N SER A 121 5.40 27.39 -19.13
CA SER A 121 5.89 27.18 -20.49
C SER A 121 7.41 27.01 -20.55
N THR A 122 8.14 27.63 -19.60
CA THR A 122 9.60 27.54 -19.51
C THR A 122 10.11 26.76 -18.30
N GLY A 123 9.25 26.50 -17.30
CA GLY A 123 9.61 25.89 -16.01
C GLY A 123 10.39 26.84 -15.09
N LYS A 124 10.50 28.12 -15.41
CA LYS A 124 11.29 29.08 -14.62
C LYS A 124 10.46 29.84 -13.60
N PRO A 125 10.97 30.04 -12.39
CA PRO A 125 10.34 30.93 -11.43
C PRO A 125 10.42 32.38 -11.90
N ILE A 126 9.34 33.13 -11.65
CA ILE A 126 9.29 34.56 -11.89
C ILE A 126 9.89 35.29 -10.68
N PRO A 127 10.78 36.25 -10.85
CA PRO A 127 11.38 37.02 -9.76
C PRO A 127 10.31 37.69 -8.89
N PRO A 128 10.45 37.72 -7.55
CA PRO A 128 9.45 38.28 -6.65
C PRO A 128 9.08 39.73 -6.91
N GLU A 129 9.98 40.50 -7.54
CA GLU A 129 9.77 41.90 -7.92
C GLU A 129 8.85 42.09 -9.13
N ALA A 130 8.69 41.05 -9.95
CA ALA A 130 7.90 41.08 -11.19
C ALA A 130 6.41 40.73 -10.98
N TRP A 131 6.00 40.47 -9.75
CA TRP A 131 4.60 40.23 -9.41
C TRP A 131 4.21 40.87 -8.08
N ARG A 132 2.93 41.06 -7.87
CA ARG A 132 2.36 41.59 -6.62
C ARG A 132 1.08 40.85 -6.25
N TYR A 133 0.80 40.79 -4.96
CA TYR A 133 -0.48 40.31 -4.45
C TYR A 133 -1.44 41.49 -4.23
N ASP A 134 -2.63 41.38 -4.78
CA ASP A 134 -3.72 42.32 -4.59
C ASP A 134 -4.74 41.70 -3.62
N ALA A 135 -4.81 42.25 -2.41
CA ALA A 135 -5.66 41.74 -1.33
C ALA A 135 -7.17 41.96 -1.58
N GLU A 136 -7.54 42.96 -2.37
CA GLU A 136 -8.96 43.22 -2.67
C GLU A 136 -9.54 42.15 -3.59
N SER A 137 -8.80 41.79 -4.65
CA SER A 137 -9.22 40.78 -5.62
C SER A 137 -8.82 39.37 -5.23
N GLY A 138 -7.92 39.19 -4.25
CA GLY A 138 -7.34 37.90 -3.89
C GLY A 138 -6.46 37.30 -5.00
N CYS A 139 -5.91 38.14 -5.88
CA CYS A 139 -5.14 37.72 -7.03
C CYS A 139 -3.64 38.04 -6.88
N VAL A 140 -2.81 37.21 -7.49
CA VAL A 140 -1.45 37.61 -7.85
C VAL A 140 -1.48 38.24 -9.24
N ILE A 141 -0.89 39.41 -9.37
CA ILE A 141 -0.81 40.19 -10.61
C ILE A 141 0.61 40.15 -11.15
N LEU A 142 0.74 39.74 -12.41
CA LEU A 142 1.95 39.89 -13.21
C LEU A 142 1.70 41.07 -14.14
N ASP A 143 2.49 42.12 -14.02
CA ASP A 143 2.28 43.38 -14.82
C ASP A 143 2.70 43.21 -16.30
N ALA A 144 3.73 42.41 -16.58
CA ALA A 144 4.25 42.16 -17.91
C ALA A 144 4.64 40.69 -18.10
N PRO A 145 3.68 39.74 -18.08
CA PRO A 145 3.96 38.35 -18.41
C PRO A 145 4.31 38.21 -19.90
N GLU A 146 5.04 37.16 -20.26
CA GLU A 146 5.23 36.79 -21.65
C GLU A 146 3.89 36.31 -22.22
N ALA A 147 3.43 36.88 -23.32
CA ALA A 147 2.14 36.58 -23.90
C ALA A 147 2.06 35.12 -24.36
N TYR A 148 0.92 34.49 -24.13
CA TYR A 148 0.60 33.09 -24.43
C TYR A 148 1.43 32.05 -23.65
N HIS A 149 2.24 32.47 -22.68
CA HIS A 149 2.79 31.57 -21.68
C HIS A 149 1.75 31.22 -20.59
N GLU A 150 1.90 30.07 -19.95
CA GLU A 150 1.06 29.63 -18.85
C GLU A 150 1.77 29.86 -17.51
N TYR A 151 1.03 30.38 -16.54
CA TYR A 151 1.55 30.72 -15.23
C TYR A 151 0.75 30.05 -14.12
N THR A 152 1.44 29.71 -13.03
CA THR A 152 0.83 29.25 -11.78
C THR A 152 1.43 29.97 -10.59
N VAL A 153 0.68 30.03 -9.50
CA VAL A 153 1.18 30.52 -8.21
C VAL A 153 1.09 29.39 -7.21
N SER A 154 2.23 29.10 -6.56
CA SER A 154 2.29 28.23 -5.39
C SER A 154 2.35 29.09 -4.13
N PHE A 155 1.44 28.88 -3.20
CA PHE A 155 1.28 29.73 -2.02
C PHE A 155 0.98 28.90 -0.77
N LEU A 156 1.24 29.49 0.41
CA LEU A 156 0.88 28.89 1.71
C LEU A 156 -0.58 29.18 2.05
N ALA A 157 -1.27 28.17 2.54
CA ALA A 157 -2.62 28.29 3.07
C ALA A 157 -2.71 27.61 4.45
N TYR A 158 -3.46 28.24 5.37
CA TYR A 158 -3.84 27.64 6.64
C TYR A 158 -4.93 26.61 6.45
N LEU A 159 -4.81 25.45 7.12
CA LEU A 159 -5.85 24.43 7.19
C LEU A 159 -6.82 24.78 8.32
N ILE A 160 -7.94 25.41 7.98
CA ILE A 160 -8.95 25.90 8.94
C ILE A 160 -10.03 24.86 9.28
N TRP A 161 -10.01 23.72 8.60
CA TRP A 161 -10.78 22.54 8.94
C TRP A 161 -9.89 21.31 8.83
N ASP A 162 -9.76 20.53 9.91
CA ASP A 162 -9.01 19.28 9.92
C ASP A 162 -9.56 18.31 8.86
N PRO A 163 -8.75 17.84 7.90
CA PRO A 163 -9.24 17.02 6.80
C PRO A 163 -9.87 15.69 7.24
N VAL A 164 -9.35 15.06 8.30
CA VAL A 164 -9.91 13.81 8.83
C VAL A 164 -11.23 14.06 9.55
N HIS A 165 -11.29 15.14 10.31
CA HIS A 165 -12.55 15.54 10.94
C HIS A 165 -13.61 15.86 9.90
N MET A 166 -13.28 16.63 8.87
CA MET A 166 -14.15 16.94 7.76
C MET A 166 -14.64 15.68 7.05
N TYR A 167 -13.73 14.78 6.67
CA TYR A 167 -14.08 13.52 6.01
C TYR A 167 -15.04 12.68 6.87
N ASN A 168 -14.74 12.51 8.16
CA ASN A 168 -15.63 11.78 9.08
C ASN A 168 -16.99 12.48 9.26
N ALA A 169 -17.02 13.80 9.35
CA ALA A 169 -18.26 14.57 9.47
C ALA A 169 -19.16 14.39 8.25
N VAL A 170 -18.59 14.48 7.05
CA VAL A 170 -19.32 14.32 5.79
C VAL A 170 -19.81 12.87 5.63
N THR A 171 -18.96 11.88 5.84
CA THR A 171 -19.31 10.46 5.65
C THR A 171 -20.31 9.94 6.67
N ASN A 172 -20.29 10.45 7.90
CA ASN A 172 -21.25 10.08 8.94
C ASN A 172 -22.53 10.96 8.95
N GLY A 173 -22.59 11.96 8.08
CA GLY A 173 -23.72 12.87 8.00
C GLY A 173 -23.91 13.70 9.29
N TRP A 174 -22.83 14.05 9.96
CA TRP A 174 -22.88 14.87 11.18
C TRP A 174 -23.45 16.25 10.83
N LYS A 175 -24.41 16.68 11.65
CA LYS A 175 -25.01 18.02 11.58
C LYS A 175 -24.70 18.76 12.87
N ASP A 176 -24.63 20.06 12.81
CA ASP A 176 -24.45 20.92 13.99
C ASP A 176 -23.16 20.59 14.77
N PHE A 177 -22.03 20.52 14.08
CA PHE A 177 -20.72 20.30 14.68
C PHE A 177 -19.78 21.50 14.43
N GLU A 178 -18.87 21.71 15.36
CA GLU A 178 -17.80 22.71 15.19
C GLU A 178 -16.66 22.15 14.36
N HIS A 179 -16.23 22.88 13.31
CA HIS A 179 -15.05 22.49 12.52
C HIS A 179 -13.81 22.47 13.42
N GLN A 180 -13.11 21.37 13.46
CA GLN A 180 -11.86 21.24 14.20
C GLN A 180 -10.74 21.90 13.42
N ILE A 181 -10.04 22.84 14.02
CA ILE A 181 -8.90 23.55 13.43
C ILE A 181 -7.63 22.80 13.83
N THR A 182 -6.76 22.55 12.84
CA THR A 182 -5.47 21.93 13.10
C THR A 182 -4.43 22.97 13.52
N PHE A 183 -3.54 22.59 14.46
CA PHE A 183 -2.41 23.41 14.85
C PHE A 183 -1.07 22.65 14.66
N ASP A 184 -0.02 23.40 14.37
CA ASP A 184 1.31 22.84 14.10
C ASP A 184 2.10 22.70 15.41
N VAL A 185 2.19 21.49 15.90
CA VAL A 185 2.89 21.13 17.16
C VAL A 185 4.38 21.45 17.14
N ARG A 186 4.98 21.67 15.98
CA ARG A 186 6.40 22.06 15.86
C ARG A 186 6.63 23.55 16.16
N GLN A 187 5.60 24.36 16.15
CA GLN A 187 5.67 25.77 16.52
C GLN A 187 5.93 25.91 18.02
N PRO A 188 6.80 26.83 18.46
CA PRO A 188 7.29 26.87 19.85
C PRO A 188 6.21 26.98 20.92
N LYS A 189 5.19 27.84 20.73
CA LYS A 189 4.09 27.99 21.69
C LYS A 189 3.19 26.77 21.70
N THR A 190 2.81 26.31 20.54
CA THR A 190 1.94 25.14 20.36
C THR A 190 2.63 23.85 20.83
N HIS A 191 3.93 23.72 20.66
CA HIS A 191 4.70 22.63 21.23
C HIS A 191 4.56 22.57 22.75
N ALA A 192 4.88 23.67 23.46
CA ALA A 192 4.76 23.73 24.91
C ALA A 192 3.35 23.44 25.40
N PHE A 193 2.34 24.02 24.73
CA PHE A 193 0.94 23.75 25.02
C PHE A 193 0.56 22.28 24.83
N THR A 194 0.98 21.66 23.74
CA THR A 194 0.65 20.25 23.42
C THR A 194 1.26 19.31 24.45
N MET A 195 2.50 19.53 24.89
CA MET A 195 3.14 18.68 25.91
C MET A 195 2.44 18.78 27.27
N GLU A 196 2.01 19.99 27.68
CA GLU A 196 1.25 20.15 28.91
C GLU A 196 -0.19 19.59 28.78
N ARG A 197 -0.84 19.78 27.63
CA ARG A 197 -2.15 19.18 27.34
C ARG A 197 -2.10 17.66 27.42
N LEU A 198 -1.03 17.03 26.88
CA LEU A 198 -0.82 15.59 26.96
C LEU A 198 -0.73 15.12 28.42
N ARG A 199 0.11 15.79 29.23
CA ARG A 199 0.24 15.48 30.67
C ARG A 199 -1.10 15.58 31.41
N ARG A 200 -1.86 16.64 31.13
CA ARG A 200 -3.20 16.86 31.71
C ARG A 200 -4.17 15.75 31.28
N PHE A 201 -4.23 15.44 30.00
CA PHE A 201 -5.10 14.39 29.47
C PHE A 201 -4.84 13.04 30.15
N ILE A 202 -3.57 12.63 30.27
CA ILE A 202 -3.22 11.34 30.89
C ILE A 202 -3.61 11.33 32.38
N ARG A 203 -3.46 12.43 33.10
CA ARG A 203 -3.85 12.53 34.53
C ARG A 203 -5.37 12.49 34.73
N GLU A 204 -6.12 13.13 33.82
CA GLU A 204 -7.59 13.16 33.85
C GLU A 204 -8.20 11.82 33.43
N HIS A 205 -7.47 11.00 32.68
CA HIS A 205 -7.88 9.69 32.18
C HIS A 205 -7.03 8.56 32.81
N ASP A 206 -6.95 8.51 34.11
CA ASP A 206 -6.11 7.56 34.87
C ASP A 206 -6.45 6.07 34.60
N TYR A 207 -7.68 5.78 34.19
CA TYR A 207 -8.18 4.47 33.80
C TYR A 207 -7.65 3.94 32.47
N VAL A 208 -6.99 4.78 31.65
CA VAL A 208 -6.41 4.38 30.36
C VAL A 208 -5.11 3.62 30.57
N ASP A 209 -4.95 2.50 29.91
CA ASP A 209 -3.71 1.69 29.93
C ASP A 209 -2.79 2.05 28.74
N VAL A 210 -3.37 2.30 27.57
CA VAL A 210 -2.64 2.55 26.33
C VAL A 210 -3.12 3.84 25.69
N LEU A 211 -2.22 4.78 25.51
CA LEU A 211 -2.49 5.99 24.76
C LEU A 211 -2.22 5.76 23.28
N ARG A 212 -3.26 5.84 22.47
CA ARG A 212 -3.18 5.63 21.03
C ARG A 212 -3.14 6.97 20.30
N PHE A 213 -1.97 7.36 19.84
CA PHE A 213 -1.80 8.53 19.00
C PHE A 213 -2.38 8.24 17.61
N THR A 214 -3.32 9.08 17.15
CA THR A 214 -3.86 8.94 15.79
C THR A 214 -2.90 9.47 14.76
N THR A 215 -2.17 10.52 15.12
CA THR A 215 -1.05 11.11 14.37
C THR A 215 -0.19 11.86 15.37
N PHE A 216 1.09 12.04 15.09
CA PHE A 216 1.93 12.87 15.94
C PHE A 216 1.81 14.34 15.56
N PHE A 217 1.74 14.69 14.29
CA PHE A 217 1.78 16.11 13.89
C PHE A 217 0.83 16.49 12.78
N HIS A 218 0.76 15.70 11.70
CA HIS A 218 -0.05 16.02 10.55
C HIS A 218 -0.87 14.81 10.15
N GLN A 219 -1.93 15.09 9.44
CA GLN A 219 -2.78 14.10 8.83
C GLN A 219 -2.57 14.16 7.32
N PHE A 220 -3.11 13.20 6.59
CA PHE A 220 -3.16 13.30 5.15
C PHE A 220 -3.85 14.62 4.75
N THR A 221 -3.43 15.20 3.65
CA THR A 221 -4.00 16.44 3.14
C THR A 221 -5.04 16.11 2.08
N LEU A 222 -6.25 16.64 2.28
CA LEU A 222 -7.32 16.63 1.30
C LEU A 222 -7.54 18.04 0.79
N VAL A 223 -7.59 18.23 -0.53
CA VAL A 223 -7.97 19.50 -1.15
C VAL A 223 -9.24 19.29 -1.94
N PHE A 224 -10.25 20.07 -1.62
CA PHE A 224 -11.55 20.06 -2.29
C PHE A 224 -11.78 21.37 -3.06
N ASP A 225 -12.54 21.29 -4.13
CA ASP A 225 -13.00 22.45 -4.87
C ASP A 225 -14.26 23.09 -4.21
N GLU A 226 -14.76 24.17 -4.79
CA GLU A 226 -15.96 24.89 -4.28
C GLU A 226 -17.24 24.05 -4.34
N LEU A 227 -17.21 22.95 -5.08
CA LEU A 227 -18.32 22.00 -5.19
C LEU A 227 -18.11 20.77 -4.30
N CYS A 228 -17.19 20.83 -3.34
CA CYS A 228 -16.81 19.73 -2.46
C CYS A 228 -16.37 18.46 -3.21
N ARG A 229 -15.79 18.62 -4.41
CA ARG A 229 -15.19 17.52 -5.14
C ARG A 229 -13.71 17.44 -4.81
N GLU A 230 -13.23 16.23 -4.56
CA GLU A 230 -11.82 15.98 -4.29
C GLU A 230 -10.95 16.42 -5.46
N LYS A 231 -9.99 17.28 -5.19
CA LYS A 231 -9.06 17.82 -6.16
C LYS A 231 -7.71 17.10 -6.11
N TYR A 232 -7.21 16.87 -4.91
CA TYR A 232 -6.01 16.09 -4.72
C TYR A 232 -5.89 15.59 -3.27
N VAL A 233 -5.13 14.51 -3.10
CA VAL A 233 -4.84 13.91 -1.80
C VAL A 233 -3.35 13.65 -1.66
N ASP A 234 -2.77 14.11 -0.55
CA ASP A 234 -1.44 13.71 -0.12
C ASP A 234 -1.56 12.80 1.12
N TRP A 235 -1.49 11.50 0.89
CA TRP A 235 -1.62 10.50 1.95
C TRP A 235 -0.48 10.51 2.96
N TYR A 236 0.67 11.04 2.57
CA TYR A 236 1.82 11.18 3.46
C TYR A 236 1.87 12.56 4.14
N GLY A 237 1.01 13.48 3.73
CA GLY A 237 0.85 14.80 4.33
C GLY A 237 2.08 15.71 4.25
N TYR A 238 3.04 15.41 3.39
CA TYR A 238 4.25 16.24 3.26
C TYR A 238 3.94 17.66 2.77
N SER A 239 2.88 17.80 1.97
CA SER A 239 2.41 19.13 1.53
C SER A 239 1.84 19.97 2.66
N ALA A 240 1.32 19.33 3.71
CA ALA A 240 0.80 19.97 4.92
C ALA A 240 1.83 20.08 6.05
N SER A 241 3.03 19.54 5.85
CA SER A 241 4.09 19.61 6.86
C SER A 241 4.96 20.87 6.71
N VAL A 242 4.37 21.98 6.36
CA VAL A 242 5.07 23.23 6.05
C VAL A 242 4.58 24.38 6.91
N SER A 243 5.47 25.27 7.23
CA SER A 243 5.22 26.63 7.78
C SER A 243 6.51 27.43 7.61
N PRO A 244 6.46 28.76 7.58
CA PRO A 244 7.67 29.59 7.53
C PRO A 244 8.71 29.23 8.59
N TYR A 245 8.25 28.88 9.80
CA TYR A 245 9.12 28.44 10.88
C TYR A 245 9.90 27.17 10.52
N ILE A 246 9.18 26.12 10.12
CA ILE A 246 9.78 24.81 9.80
C ILE A 246 10.63 24.87 8.54
N LEU A 247 10.17 25.58 7.50
CA LEU A 247 10.94 25.79 6.28
C LEU A 247 12.24 26.53 6.58
N GLY A 248 12.21 27.53 7.50
CA GLY A 248 13.42 28.19 7.94
C GLY A 248 14.39 27.29 8.72
N GLN A 249 13.91 26.28 9.45
CA GLN A 249 14.76 25.25 10.07
C GLN A 249 15.37 24.32 9.02
N PHE A 250 14.57 23.87 8.06
CA PHE A 250 15.06 23.10 6.92
C PHE A 250 16.17 23.81 6.16
N GLU A 251 15.98 25.08 5.79
CA GLU A 251 16.97 25.87 5.07
C GLU A 251 18.29 25.98 5.81
N LYS A 252 18.25 26.13 7.14
CA LYS A 252 19.46 26.16 7.98
C LYS A 252 20.22 24.84 7.97
N GLU A 253 19.48 23.73 7.99
CA GLU A 253 20.07 22.39 7.99
C GLU A 253 20.55 21.97 6.60
N ALA A 254 19.73 22.20 5.57
CA ALA A 254 20.01 21.81 4.20
C ALA A 254 21.08 22.69 3.53
N GLY A 255 21.25 23.94 3.98
CA GLY A 255 22.18 24.91 3.41
C GLY A 255 21.71 25.55 2.09
N TYR A 256 20.45 25.37 1.73
CA TYR A 256 19.84 25.99 0.56
C TYR A 256 18.37 26.35 0.82
N ARG A 257 17.83 27.24 -0.03
CA ARG A 257 16.46 27.75 0.09
C ARG A 257 15.45 26.69 -0.33
N PHE A 258 14.38 26.54 0.48
CA PHE A 258 13.24 25.72 0.11
C PHE A 258 12.43 26.38 -1.01
N ARG A 259 11.98 25.58 -1.96
CA ARG A 259 11.05 26.00 -3.01
C ARG A 259 9.75 25.20 -2.91
N PRO A 260 8.58 25.86 -3.06
CA PRO A 260 7.29 25.18 -3.13
C PRO A 260 7.26 24.04 -4.16
N GLU A 261 8.01 24.24 -5.25
CA GLU A 261 8.10 23.29 -6.37
C GLU A 261 8.60 21.90 -5.95
N TYR A 262 9.37 21.79 -4.86
CA TYR A 262 9.85 20.50 -4.36
C TYR A 262 8.69 19.59 -3.90
N ILE A 263 7.56 20.16 -3.44
CA ILE A 263 6.33 19.43 -3.07
C ILE A 263 5.34 19.44 -4.22
N ILE A 264 5.15 20.61 -4.86
CA ILE A 264 4.15 20.82 -5.91
C ILE A 264 4.44 19.98 -7.16
N ASP A 265 5.73 19.78 -7.47
CA ASP A 265 6.17 18.91 -8.57
C ASP A 265 5.41 19.19 -9.87
N GLN A 266 5.57 20.39 -10.40
CA GLN A 266 4.92 20.85 -11.64
C GLN A 266 3.37 20.85 -11.60
N GLY A 267 2.77 20.73 -10.43
CA GLY A 267 1.33 20.62 -10.25
C GLY A 267 0.79 19.20 -10.13
N TYR A 268 1.68 18.20 -10.16
CA TYR A 268 1.25 16.79 -10.03
C TYR A 268 0.91 16.39 -8.59
N TYR A 269 1.56 16.95 -7.59
CA TYR A 269 1.40 16.60 -6.17
C TYR A 269 1.49 15.10 -5.88
N ASN A 270 2.16 14.34 -6.71
CA ASN A 270 2.16 12.89 -6.63
C ASN A 270 3.57 12.32 -6.53
N ASN A 271 4.35 12.86 -5.59
CA ASN A 271 5.72 12.44 -5.34
C ASN A 271 5.85 10.97 -4.90
N GLN A 272 4.76 10.32 -4.49
CA GLN A 272 4.78 8.89 -4.19
C GLN A 272 4.92 8.05 -5.46
N TYR A 273 4.23 8.46 -6.52
CA TYR A 273 4.20 7.75 -7.79
C TYR A 273 5.27 8.24 -8.76
N ARG A 274 5.59 9.52 -8.72
CA ARG A 274 6.61 10.14 -9.54
C ARG A 274 8.00 9.95 -8.93
N VAL A 275 9.04 9.98 -9.76
CA VAL A 275 10.43 9.93 -9.30
C VAL A 275 10.72 11.15 -8.42
N PRO A 276 11.07 10.96 -7.14
CA PRO A 276 11.29 12.07 -6.23
C PRO A 276 12.60 12.82 -6.56
N SER A 277 12.56 14.15 -6.50
CA SER A 277 13.77 14.95 -6.59
C SER A 277 14.66 14.77 -5.36
N LYS A 278 15.94 15.17 -5.48
CA LYS A 278 16.86 15.16 -4.33
C LYS A 278 16.35 16.06 -3.22
N GLU A 279 15.88 17.25 -3.55
CA GLU A 279 15.40 18.25 -2.60
C GLU A 279 14.16 17.75 -1.85
N TYR A 280 13.26 17.05 -2.55
CA TYR A 280 12.12 16.40 -1.90
C TYR A 280 12.57 15.30 -0.92
N LYS A 281 13.54 14.47 -1.29
CA LYS A 281 14.11 13.45 -0.39
C LYS A 281 14.80 14.10 0.83
N ASP A 282 15.54 15.20 0.64
CA ASP A 282 16.18 15.96 1.73
C ASP A 282 15.12 16.50 2.69
N PHE A 283 14.02 17.07 2.16
CA PHE A 283 12.91 17.56 2.97
C PHE A 283 12.21 16.44 3.75
N GLN A 284 11.97 15.28 3.12
CA GLN A 284 11.43 14.11 3.82
C GLN A 284 12.37 13.63 4.94
N ALA A 285 13.67 13.59 4.70
CA ALA A 285 14.64 13.20 5.69
C ALA A 285 14.67 14.15 6.89
N PHE A 286 14.61 15.45 6.64
CA PHE A 286 14.45 16.48 7.65
C PHE A 286 13.17 16.25 8.47
N GLN A 287 12.01 16.06 7.81
CA GLN A 287 10.73 15.82 8.47
C GLN A 287 10.78 14.58 9.38
N ARG A 288 11.36 13.49 8.92
CA ARG A 288 11.48 12.27 9.73
C ARG A 288 12.25 12.50 11.03
N ARG A 289 13.37 13.25 10.96
CA ARG A 289 14.17 13.56 12.16
C ARG A 289 13.40 14.42 13.14
N GLU A 290 12.76 15.49 12.64
CA GLU A 290 11.99 16.40 13.49
C GLU A 290 10.78 15.71 14.13
N VAL A 291 10.01 14.95 13.34
CA VAL A 291 8.84 14.21 13.85
C VAL A 291 9.27 13.14 14.86
N ALA A 292 10.32 12.39 14.58
CA ALA A 292 10.81 11.35 15.51
C ALA A 292 11.26 11.95 16.86
N LYS A 293 11.94 13.11 16.84
CA LYS A 293 12.35 13.82 18.04
C LYS A 293 11.17 14.25 18.91
N LEU A 294 10.16 14.87 18.29
CA LEU A 294 8.99 15.34 19.01
C LEU A 294 8.06 14.20 19.45
N ALA A 295 7.91 13.17 18.60
CA ALA A 295 7.17 11.97 18.96
C ALA A 295 7.80 11.25 20.15
N LYS A 296 9.13 11.20 20.20
CA LYS A 296 9.86 10.65 21.36
C LYS A 296 9.51 11.39 22.64
N GLU A 297 9.49 12.71 22.64
CA GLU A 297 9.11 13.51 23.81
C GLU A 297 7.70 13.17 24.31
N MET A 298 6.73 13.01 23.40
CA MET A 298 5.37 12.62 23.75
C MET A 298 5.29 11.20 24.31
N VAL A 299 6.07 10.27 23.75
CA VAL A 299 6.17 8.90 24.22
C VAL A 299 6.83 8.84 25.60
N ASP A 300 7.90 9.61 25.80
CA ASP A 300 8.58 9.70 27.11
C ASP A 300 7.61 10.22 28.19
N ILE A 301 6.84 11.27 27.90
CA ILE A 301 5.80 11.78 28.81
C ILE A 301 4.76 10.70 29.13
N THR A 302 4.36 9.93 28.14
CA THR A 302 3.37 8.84 28.32
C THR A 302 3.91 7.77 29.25
N HIS A 303 5.18 7.38 29.07
CA HIS A 303 5.86 6.41 29.93
C HIS A 303 6.12 6.95 31.35
N GLU A 304 6.52 8.21 31.50
CA GLU A 304 6.69 8.86 32.81
C GLU A 304 5.42 8.80 33.65
N LEU A 305 4.26 8.86 33.00
CA LEU A 305 2.95 8.76 33.63
C LEU A 305 2.40 7.32 33.67
N GLY A 306 3.24 6.31 33.40
CA GLY A 306 2.95 4.90 33.60
C GLY A 306 2.01 4.29 32.56
N LYS A 307 1.89 4.90 31.36
CA LYS A 307 1.03 4.40 30.27
C LYS A 307 1.87 3.83 29.13
N GLU A 308 1.27 2.92 28.33
CA GLU A 308 1.85 2.46 27.08
C GLU A 308 1.53 3.45 25.96
N ALA A 309 2.47 3.62 25.03
CA ALA A 309 2.32 4.47 23.86
C ALA A 309 2.14 3.64 22.59
N MET A 310 1.04 3.84 21.89
CA MET A 310 0.71 3.19 20.62
C MET A 310 0.52 4.22 19.51
N MET A 311 1.06 3.97 18.32
CA MET A 311 0.77 4.77 17.14
C MET A 311 -0.20 4.07 16.22
N PHE A 312 -1.21 4.79 15.75
CA PHE A 312 -2.07 4.34 14.67
C PHE A 312 -1.45 4.66 13.31
N LEU A 313 -1.12 3.62 12.57
CA LEU A 313 -0.57 3.68 11.21
C LEU A 313 -1.70 3.52 10.18
N GLY A 314 -2.68 4.36 10.22
CA GLY A 314 -3.73 4.39 9.21
C GLY A 314 -3.31 5.26 8.04
N ASP A 315 -3.81 6.47 8.09
CA ASP A 315 -3.68 7.44 7.02
C ASP A 315 -2.70 8.57 7.39
N HIS A 316 -1.80 8.35 8.37
CA HIS A 316 -1.14 9.43 9.08
C HIS A 316 0.33 9.10 9.42
N TRP A 317 1.19 9.11 8.40
CA TRP A 317 2.57 8.66 8.59
C TRP A 317 3.63 9.73 8.53
N ILE A 318 3.24 10.96 8.46
CA ILE A 318 4.13 12.05 8.14
C ILE A 318 5.35 12.05 9.04
N GLY A 319 6.51 11.81 8.40
CA GLY A 319 7.78 11.74 9.09
C GLY A 319 7.95 10.55 10.04
N THR A 320 7.08 9.54 9.96
CA THR A 320 7.12 8.35 10.83
C THR A 320 7.20 7.05 10.05
N GLU A 321 7.82 7.05 8.89
CA GLU A 321 8.00 5.85 8.07
C GLU A 321 8.67 4.74 8.89
N PRO A 322 7.93 3.62 9.14
CA PRO A 322 8.27 2.71 10.24
C PRO A 322 9.52 1.88 9.99
N PHE A 323 9.96 1.78 8.73
CA PHE A 323 11.14 1.00 8.37
C PHE A 323 12.44 1.82 8.34
N MET A 324 12.36 3.12 8.64
CA MET A 324 13.53 4.00 8.69
C MET A 324 14.15 4.05 10.08
N PRO A 325 15.46 4.34 10.17
CA PRO A 325 16.18 4.32 11.45
C PRO A 325 15.56 5.21 12.53
N GLU A 326 15.04 6.36 12.13
CA GLU A 326 14.46 7.36 13.04
C GLU A 326 13.25 6.81 13.80
N PHE A 327 12.44 5.94 13.19
CA PHE A 327 11.25 5.39 13.83
C PHE A 327 11.57 4.64 15.14
N LYS A 328 12.67 3.89 15.18
CA LYS A 328 13.10 3.14 16.37
C LYS A 328 13.47 4.04 17.53
N THR A 329 13.86 5.28 17.28
CA THR A 329 14.26 6.23 18.32
C THR A 329 13.07 6.79 19.10
N ILE A 330 11.85 6.67 18.54
CA ILE A 330 10.62 7.16 19.16
C ILE A 330 10.31 6.38 20.47
N GLY A 331 10.58 5.07 20.48
CA GLY A 331 10.37 4.24 21.67
C GLY A 331 8.91 3.80 21.89
N LEU A 332 8.11 3.73 20.81
CA LEU A 332 6.73 3.23 20.88
C LEU A 332 6.68 1.79 21.42
N ASP A 333 5.69 1.51 22.28
CA ASP A 333 5.40 0.15 22.72
C ASP A 333 4.76 -0.67 21.62
N SER A 334 3.88 -0.05 20.82
CA SER A 334 3.15 -0.76 19.78
C SER A 334 2.72 0.14 18.64
N VAL A 335 2.33 -0.52 17.56
CA VAL A 335 1.67 0.10 16.42
C VAL A 335 0.39 -0.66 16.10
N VAL A 336 -0.60 0.06 15.60
CA VAL A 336 -1.84 -0.51 15.06
C VAL A 336 -2.12 0.05 13.68
N GLY A 337 -2.51 -0.80 12.75
CA GLY A 337 -2.86 -0.38 11.40
C GLY A 337 -4.04 -1.15 10.83
N SER A 338 -4.59 -0.65 9.72
CA SER A 338 -5.69 -1.28 9.01
C SER A 338 -5.18 -2.44 8.16
N VAL A 339 -5.87 -3.58 8.22
CA VAL A 339 -5.55 -4.80 7.49
C VAL A 339 -6.67 -5.07 6.49
N GLY A 340 -6.43 -4.73 5.24
CA GLY A 340 -7.35 -5.01 4.13
C GLY A 340 -6.91 -6.20 3.26
N ASN A 341 -5.64 -6.60 3.36
CA ASN A 341 -5.06 -7.68 2.56
C ASN A 341 -3.73 -8.15 3.19
N GLY A 342 -3.00 -9.01 2.50
CA GLY A 342 -1.73 -9.54 2.98
C GLY A 342 -0.61 -8.50 3.01
N SER A 343 -0.53 -7.61 2.03
CA SER A 343 0.51 -6.58 1.99
C SER A 343 0.36 -5.55 3.13
N THR A 344 -0.86 -5.11 3.44
CA THR A 344 -1.11 -4.22 4.59
C THR A 344 -0.84 -4.92 5.93
N LEU A 345 -1.08 -6.22 6.03
CA LEU A 345 -0.69 -6.98 7.22
C LEU A 345 0.84 -7.04 7.36
N ARG A 346 1.58 -7.34 6.29
CA ARG A 346 3.04 -7.40 6.31
C ARG A 346 3.66 -6.05 6.64
N LEU A 347 3.06 -4.96 6.15
CA LEU A 347 3.45 -3.61 6.52
C LEU A 347 3.50 -3.40 8.03
N ILE A 348 2.51 -3.92 8.76
CA ILE A 348 2.44 -3.81 10.22
C ILE A 348 3.36 -4.86 10.89
N ALA A 349 3.30 -6.10 10.43
CA ALA A 349 4.01 -7.23 11.03
C ALA A 349 5.54 -7.10 10.95
N ASP A 350 6.06 -6.45 9.91
CA ASP A 350 7.50 -6.29 9.68
C ASP A 350 8.09 -5.04 10.34
N ILE A 351 7.29 -4.21 11.03
CA ILE A 351 7.77 -3.00 11.71
C ILE A 351 8.74 -3.37 12.81
N PRO A 352 9.96 -2.83 12.78
CA PRO A 352 10.96 -3.10 13.80
C PRO A 352 10.84 -2.13 14.99
N GLY A 353 11.30 -2.59 16.17
CA GLY A 353 11.52 -1.70 17.32
C GLY A 353 10.29 -1.45 18.18
N VAL A 354 9.20 -2.18 18.00
CA VAL A 354 8.02 -2.17 18.86
C VAL A 354 7.88 -3.49 19.60
N ARG A 355 7.23 -3.48 20.78
CA ARG A 355 7.02 -4.68 21.60
C ARG A 355 5.94 -5.61 21.04
N TYR A 356 4.90 -5.03 20.45
CA TYR A 356 3.83 -5.77 19.81
C TYR A 356 3.17 -4.97 18.67
N THR A 357 2.53 -5.69 17.78
CA THR A 357 1.82 -5.15 16.63
C THR A 357 0.34 -5.54 16.67
N GLU A 358 -0.54 -4.64 16.24
CA GLU A 358 -1.97 -4.90 16.16
C GLU A 358 -2.49 -4.60 14.75
N GLY A 359 -3.23 -5.52 14.16
CA GLY A 359 -3.96 -5.31 12.92
C GLY A 359 -5.43 -5.05 13.17
N ARG A 360 -5.97 -3.95 12.71
CA ARG A 360 -7.41 -3.72 12.67
C ARG A 360 -7.98 -4.46 11.48
N PHE A 361 -8.65 -5.57 11.76
CA PHE A 361 -9.29 -6.39 10.75
C PHE A 361 -10.46 -5.63 10.13
N LEU A 362 -10.48 -5.58 8.80
CA LEU A 362 -11.51 -4.94 8.03
C LEU A 362 -12.47 -5.97 7.43
N PRO A 363 -13.70 -5.62 7.15
CA PRO A 363 -14.08 -4.70 6.07
C PRO A 363 -14.01 -3.23 6.47
N TYR A 364 -14.06 -2.39 5.45
CA TYR A 364 -14.02 -0.97 5.62
C TYR A 364 -15.22 -0.52 6.44
N PHE A 365 -15.00 0.35 7.42
CA PHE A 365 -15.91 0.55 8.54
C PHE A 365 -16.96 1.65 8.34
N PHE A 366 -16.99 2.24 7.19
CA PHE A 366 -17.91 3.33 6.89
C PHE A 366 -19.24 2.84 6.30
N PRO A 367 -20.23 3.75 6.14
CA PRO A 367 -21.52 3.43 5.56
C PRO A 367 -21.50 2.79 4.17
N ASP A 368 -20.37 2.90 3.46
CA ASP A 368 -20.15 2.23 2.17
C ASP A 368 -20.11 0.70 2.26
N THR A 369 -19.73 0.15 3.42
CA THR A 369 -19.81 -1.30 3.69
C THR A 369 -21.04 -1.68 4.48
N PHE A 370 -21.34 -0.93 5.55
CA PHE A 370 -22.42 -1.23 6.50
C PHE A 370 -23.69 -0.44 6.19
N HIS A 371 -24.35 -0.75 5.11
CA HIS A 371 -25.62 -0.15 4.71
C HIS A 371 -26.64 -1.20 4.27
N PRO A 372 -27.96 -0.91 4.20
CA PRO A 372 -28.93 -1.83 3.65
C PRO A 372 -28.56 -2.28 2.23
N GLY A 373 -28.37 -3.60 2.04
CA GLY A 373 -27.91 -4.19 0.78
C GLY A 373 -26.39 -4.34 0.64
N GLY A 374 -25.59 -3.84 1.59
CA GLY A 374 -24.16 -4.14 1.69
C GLY A 374 -23.91 -5.59 2.10
N ASP A 375 -22.70 -6.10 1.84
CA ASP A 375 -22.29 -7.47 2.19
C ASP A 375 -20.96 -7.48 2.97
N PRO A 376 -20.97 -7.01 4.24
CA PRO A 376 -19.77 -6.93 5.06
C PRO A 376 -19.16 -8.31 5.36
N VAL A 377 -19.94 -9.37 5.30
CA VAL A 377 -19.45 -10.74 5.51
C VAL A 377 -18.57 -11.18 4.34
N ARG A 378 -18.99 -10.88 3.11
CA ARG A 378 -18.19 -11.19 1.92
C ARG A 378 -16.86 -10.45 1.94
N GLU A 379 -16.89 -9.14 2.20
CA GLU A 379 -15.67 -8.33 2.30
C GLU A 379 -14.72 -8.84 3.39
N ALA A 380 -15.26 -9.17 4.57
CA ALA A 380 -14.47 -9.75 5.65
C ALA A 380 -13.83 -11.09 5.25
N LYS A 381 -14.53 -11.94 4.49
CA LYS A 381 -13.98 -13.20 3.97
C LYS A 381 -12.86 -12.97 2.99
N GLU A 382 -13.03 -12.05 2.05
CA GLU A 382 -12.02 -11.70 1.05
C GLU A 382 -10.75 -11.16 1.74
N ASN A 383 -10.90 -10.24 2.69
CA ASN A 383 -9.80 -9.69 3.47
C ASN A 383 -9.08 -10.77 4.29
N TRP A 384 -9.82 -11.64 4.96
CA TRP A 384 -9.23 -12.67 5.81
C TRP A 384 -8.43 -13.71 5.01
N VAL A 385 -8.90 -14.08 3.83
CA VAL A 385 -8.21 -15.03 2.96
C VAL A 385 -6.79 -14.56 2.61
N THR A 386 -6.62 -13.29 2.29
CA THR A 386 -5.31 -12.71 1.95
C THR A 386 -4.48 -12.39 3.21
N ALA A 387 -5.08 -11.81 4.23
CA ALA A 387 -4.41 -11.50 5.49
C ALA A 387 -3.86 -12.77 6.19
N ARG A 388 -4.62 -13.84 6.21
CA ARG A 388 -4.23 -15.14 6.82
C ARG A 388 -2.92 -15.70 6.22
N ARG A 389 -2.75 -15.57 4.89
CA ARG A 389 -1.52 -15.99 4.20
C ARG A 389 -0.30 -15.24 4.73
N ALA A 390 -0.44 -13.94 4.90
CA ALA A 390 0.61 -13.07 5.44
C ALA A 390 0.93 -13.37 6.91
N ILE A 391 -0.09 -13.66 7.74
CA ILE A 391 0.10 -14.10 9.14
C ILE A 391 0.98 -15.34 9.21
N LEU A 392 0.79 -16.28 8.30
CA LEU A 392 1.60 -17.51 8.23
C LEU A 392 3.07 -17.24 7.84
N ARG A 393 3.36 -16.08 7.28
CA ARG A 393 4.75 -15.66 6.99
C ARG A 393 5.34 -14.83 8.12
N LYS A 394 4.56 -13.90 8.66
CA LYS A 394 4.95 -13.01 9.76
C LYS A 394 3.68 -12.65 10.55
N PRO A 395 3.49 -13.18 11.76
CA PRO A 395 2.32 -12.87 12.55
C PRO A 395 2.38 -11.43 13.09
N ILE A 396 1.20 -10.80 13.17
CA ILE A 396 0.95 -9.68 14.09
C ILE A 396 0.59 -10.25 15.46
N ASP A 397 0.75 -9.48 16.53
CA ASP A 397 0.54 -9.97 17.90
C ASP A 397 -0.91 -9.95 18.35
N ARG A 398 -1.71 -9.05 17.79
CA ARG A 398 -3.10 -8.81 18.12
C ARG A 398 -3.91 -8.49 16.86
N ILE A 399 -5.20 -8.81 16.92
CA ILE A 399 -6.15 -8.27 15.94
C ILE A 399 -7.23 -7.46 16.65
N GLY A 400 -7.91 -6.61 15.89
CA GLY A 400 -9.08 -5.89 16.35
C GLY A 400 -10.05 -5.61 15.20
N TYR A 401 -11.28 -5.26 15.51
CA TYR A 401 -12.19 -4.71 14.54
C TYR A 401 -11.92 -3.21 14.37
N GLY A 402 -11.79 -2.75 13.14
CA GLY A 402 -11.38 -1.37 12.82
C GLY A 402 -12.49 -0.33 12.85
N GLY A 403 -13.75 -0.77 12.71
CA GLY A 403 -14.88 0.11 12.48
C GLY A 403 -15.61 0.59 13.74
N TYR A 404 -16.80 1.13 13.51
CA TYR A 404 -17.75 1.51 14.55
C TYR A 404 -18.61 0.29 14.91
N LEU A 405 -18.60 -0.11 16.18
CA LEU A 405 -19.37 -1.30 16.62
C LEU A 405 -20.87 -1.11 16.41
N LYS A 406 -21.37 0.10 16.56
CA LYS A 406 -22.75 0.49 16.29
C LYS A 406 -23.23 0.09 14.89
N LEU A 407 -22.40 0.27 13.87
CA LEU A 407 -22.71 -0.15 12.50
C LEU A 407 -22.68 -1.67 12.38
N ALA A 408 -21.66 -2.32 12.89
CA ALA A 408 -21.47 -3.76 12.84
C ALA A 408 -22.58 -4.53 13.56
N CYS A 409 -23.12 -4.01 14.68
CA CYS A 409 -24.22 -4.61 15.43
C CYS A 409 -25.52 -4.78 14.60
N GLN A 410 -25.67 -4.05 13.50
CA GLN A 410 -26.81 -4.20 12.59
C GLN A 410 -26.68 -5.43 11.67
N PHE A 411 -25.53 -6.11 11.67
CA PHE A 411 -25.20 -7.25 10.84
C PHE A 411 -24.76 -8.46 11.70
N PRO A 412 -25.69 -9.22 12.29
CA PRO A 412 -25.36 -10.34 13.19
C PRO A 412 -24.44 -11.38 12.56
N GLU A 413 -24.62 -11.70 11.28
CA GLU A 413 -23.79 -12.66 10.55
C GLU A 413 -22.33 -12.19 10.42
N PHE A 414 -22.10 -10.88 10.38
CA PHE A 414 -20.75 -10.31 10.41
C PHE A 414 -20.10 -10.52 11.79
N ILE A 415 -20.85 -10.27 12.89
CA ILE A 415 -20.37 -10.52 14.25
C ILE A 415 -19.99 -11.98 14.44
N ASP A 416 -20.84 -12.93 13.96
CA ASP A 416 -20.59 -14.37 14.01
C ASP A 416 -19.34 -14.76 13.21
N TYR A 417 -19.16 -14.16 12.03
CA TYR A 417 -17.99 -14.42 11.20
C TYR A 417 -16.71 -13.92 11.88
N VAL A 418 -16.68 -12.70 12.41
CA VAL A 418 -15.51 -12.14 13.10
C VAL A 418 -15.17 -12.93 14.36
N GLU A 419 -16.17 -13.48 15.07
CA GLU A 419 -15.93 -14.43 16.17
C GLU A 419 -15.08 -15.62 15.70
N SER A 420 -15.46 -16.22 14.56
CA SER A 420 -14.69 -17.33 13.98
C SER A 420 -13.27 -16.95 13.59
N VAL A 421 -13.09 -15.72 13.05
CA VAL A 421 -11.77 -15.16 12.73
C VAL A 421 -10.92 -14.97 13.98
N CYS A 422 -11.49 -14.48 15.06
CA CYS A 422 -10.77 -14.32 16.33
C CYS A 422 -10.25 -15.66 16.88
N HIS A 423 -11.04 -16.72 16.75
CA HIS A 423 -10.61 -18.07 17.15
C HIS A 423 -9.49 -18.61 16.24
N GLU A 424 -9.66 -18.50 14.92
CA GLU A 424 -8.65 -18.93 13.95
C GLU A 424 -7.34 -18.15 14.14
N PHE A 425 -7.41 -16.83 14.35
CA PHE A 425 -6.22 -16.00 14.58
C PHE A 425 -5.41 -16.47 15.79
N ARG A 426 -6.05 -16.74 16.93
CA ARG A 426 -5.36 -17.28 18.12
C ARG A 426 -4.68 -18.60 17.83
N GLU A 427 -5.33 -19.48 17.11
CA GLU A 427 -4.75 -20.76 16.69
C GLU A 427 -3.52 -20.55 15.80
N LEU A 428 -3.65 -19.70 14.78
CA LEU A 428 -2.53 -19.34 13.88
C LEU A 428 -1.36 -18.77 14.70
N TYR A 429 -1.61 -17.74 15.50
CA TYR A 429 -0.59 -17.09 16.30
C TYR A 429 0.18 -18.06 17.20
N GLU A 430 -0.53 -18.92 17.95
CA GLU A 430 0.10 -19.90 18.86
C GLU A 430 0.96 -20.93 18.11
N ASN A 431 0.68 -21.18 16.86
CA ASN A 431 1.46 -22.12 16.05
C ASN A 431 2.64 -21.47 15.34
N VAL A 432 2.61 -20.17 15.05
CA VAL A 432 3.67 -19.49 14.26
C VAL A 432 4.56 -18.55 15.08
N LYS A 433 4.09 -18.10 16.26
CA LYS A 433 4.89 -17.18 17.10
C LYS A 433 6.27 -17.75 17.42
N GLY A 434 7.28 -16.92 17.30
CA GLY A 434 8.66 -17.27 17.62
C GLY A 434 9.30 -18.30 16.68
N THR A 435 8.68 -18.58 15.53
CA THR A 435 9.22 -19.48 14.50
C THR A 435 9.49 -18.74 13.20
N THR A 436 10.48 -19.22 12.44
CA THR A 436 10.76 -18.71 11.10
C THR A 436 10.18 -19.68 10.07
N PRO A 437 9.28 -19.23 9.19
CA PRO A 437 8.76 -20.06 8.12
C PRO A 437 9.85 -20.39 7.10
N TYR A 438 9.74 -21.57 6.47
CA TYR A 438 10.61 -21.94 5.37
C TYR A 438 10.50 -20.92 4.22
N CYS A 439 11.66 -20.54 3.65
CA CYS A 439 11.76 -19.69 2.47
C CYS A 439 12.55 -20.44 1.39
N PHE A 440 12.10 -20.35 0.15
CA PHE A 440 12.79 -20.92 -1.00
C PHE A 440 14.03 -20.10 -1.35
N LYS A 441 13.85 -18.79 -1.48
CA LYS A 441 14.84 -17.84 -2.01
C LYS A 441 14.62 -16.46 -1.36
N THR A 442 15.62 -15.61 -1.52
CA THR A 442 15.54 -14.19 -1.18
C THR A 442 15.24 -13.38 -2.44
N VAL A 443 14.18 -12.59 -2.41
CA VAL A 443 13.80 -11.70 -3.49
C VAL A 443 13.88 -10.24 -3.03
N ALA A 444 14.31 -9.34 -3.93
CA ALA A 444 14.33 -7.91 -3.64
C ALA A 444 13.43 -7.15 -4.61
N VAL A 445 12.60 -6.26 -4.10
CA VAL A 445 11.79 -5.33 -4.89
C VAL A 445 12.55 -4.01 -4.97
N LEU A 446 12.83 -3.55 -6.20
CA LEU A 446 13.57 -2.33 -6.47
C LEU A 446 12.62 -1.21 -6.89
N ASN A 447 12.68 -0.08 -6.18
CA ASN A 447 11.97 1.16 -6.51
C ASN A 447 12.70 2.38 -5.93
N CYS A 448 12.18 3.60 -6.09
CA CYS A 448 12.82 4.81 -5.54
C CYS A 448 12.75 4.90 -4.00
N TRP A 449 11.82 4.20 -3.37
CA TRP A 449 11.53 4.33 -1.94
C TRP A 449 12.21 3.26 -1.07
N GLY A 450 12.48 2.08 -1.65
CA GLY A 450 13.12 0.96 -0.94
C GLY A 450 12.44 0.64 0.39
N ARG A 451 13.24 0.54 1.44
CA ARG A 451 12.76 0.25 2.79
C ARG A 451 11.84 1.32 3.37
N MET A 452 11.98 2.56 2.95
CA MET A 452 11.15 3.67 3.46
C MET A 452 9.67 3.36 3.35
N ARG A 453 9.25 2.74 2.23
CA ARG A 453 7.86 2.37 1.95
C ARG A 453 7.72 0.87 1.66
N ALA A 454 8.40 0.04 2.46
CA ALA A 454 8.28 -1.41 2.37
C ALA A 454 6.82 -1.86 2.54
N TRP A 455 6.34 -2.76 1.68
CA TRP A 455 4.96 -3.20 1.59
C TRP A 455 3.93 -2.10 1.25
N GLY A 456 4.37 -0.86 1.14
CA GLY A 456 3.53 0.29 0.88
C GLY A 456 3.17 0.42 -0.59
N CYS A 457 1.99 -0.03 -0.97
CA CYS A 457 1.33 0.46 -2.19
C CYS A 457 0.52 1.69 -1.84
N HIS A 458 -0.30 1.55 -0.89
CA HIS A 458 -0.97 2.53 -0.08
C HIS A 458 -1.64 1.87 1.09
N MET A 459 -1.94 2.63 2.15
CA MET A 459 -2.70 2.21 3.31
C MET A 459 -4.20 2.40 3.18
N VAL A 460 -4.65 3.19 2.24
CA VAL A 460 -6.05 3.57 2.08
C VAL A 460 -6.58 3.17 0.72
N HIS A 461 -7.72 2.49 0.72
CA HIS A 461 -8.31 1.91 -0.48
C HIS A 461 -8.92 2.92 -1.47
N HIS A 462 -8.92 4.21 -1.15
CA HIS A 462 -9.51 5.24 -2.00
C HIS A 462 -8.64 5.72 -3.15
N ALA A 463 -7.40 5.29 -3.23
CA ALA A 463 -6.49 5.81 -4.23
C ALA A 463 -6.84 5.34 -5.64
N LEU A 464 -7.26 6.26 -6.44
CA LEU A 464 -7.65 6.05 -7.83
C LEU A 464 -6.54 5.48 -8.71
N TYR A 465 -5.29 5.71 -8.35
CA TYR A 465 -4.12 5.22 -9.10
C TYR A 465 -3.84 3.72 -8.92
N GLN A 466 -4.59 2.99 -8.11
CA GLN A 466 -4.51 1.51 -8.10
C GLN A 466 -4.69 0.89 -9.48
N LYS A 467 -5.47 1.54 -10.35
CA LYS A 467 -5.62 1.10 -11.73
C LYS A 467 -4.33 1.22 -12.54
N GLN A 468 -3.53 2.25 -12.29
CA GLN A 468 -2.27 2.47 -13.00
C GLN A 468 -1.14 1.59 -12.47
N ASN A 469 -1.17 1.24 -11.18
CA ASN A 469 -0.11 0.45 -10.56
C ASN A 469 -0.55 -0.99 -10.19
N TYR A 470 -1.57 -1.52 -10.83
CA TYR A 470 -2.12 -2.84 -10.51
C TYR A 470 -1.08 -3.97 -10.51
N SER A 471 -0.05 -3.87 -11.36
CA SER A 471 1.03 -4.84 -11.40
C SER A 471 1.91 -4.78 -10.15
N TYR A 472 2.25 -3.57 -9.69
CA TYR A 472 3.02 -3.40 -8.45
C TYR A 472 2.23 -3.94 -7.26
N ALA A 473 0.97 -3.52 -7.11
CA ALA A 473 0.08 -3.99 -6.07
C ALA A 473 -0.12 -5.51 -6.12
N GLY A 474 -0.28 -6.06 -7.33
CA GLY A 474 -0.46 -7.50 -7.55
C GLY A 474 0.74 -8.33 -7.13
N VAL A 475 1.94 -7.90 -7.49
CA VAL A 475 3.20 -8.59 -7.11
C VAL A 475 3.43 -8.49 -5.60
N ILE A 476 3.26 -7.32 -4.99
CA ILE A 476 3.45 -7.14 -3.54
C ILE A 476 2.45 -8.00 -2.76
N GLU A 477 1.19 -8.05 -3.20
CA GLU A 477 0.20 -8.93 -2.58
C GLU A 477 0.56 -10.42 -2.74
N ALA A 478 1.00 -10.85 -3.93
CA ALA A 478 1.45 -12.21 -4.14
C ALA A 478 2.63 -12.58 -3.21
N LEU A 479 3.61 -11.68 -3.06
CA LEU A 479 4.79 -11.88 -2.21
C LEU A 479 4.44 -11.88 -0.72
N SER A 480 3.39 -11.19 -0.29
CA SER A 480 3.03 -11.06 1.14
C SER A 480 2.82 -12.38 1.84
N GLY A 481 2.21 -13.36 1.14
CA GLY A 481 1.97 -14.72 1.62
C GLY A 481 2.91 -15.78 1.02
N ALA A 482 3.78 -15.42 0.09
CA ALA A 482 4.65 -16.38 -0.58
C ALA A 482 5.83 -16.84 0.30
N ALA A 483 6.34 -18.03 0.03
CA ALA A 483 7.45 -18.61 0.79
C ALA A 483 8.81 -18.07 0.32
N PHE A 484 8.96 -16.74 0.29
CA PHE A 484 10.21 -16.05 -0.02
C PHE A 484 10.61 -15.11 1.12
N ASP A 485 11.91 -14.88 1.27
CA ASP A 485 12.43 -13.76 2.06
C ASP A 485 12.38 -12.50 1.17
N VAL A 486 11.53 -11.53 1.54
CA VAL A 486 11.27 -10.35 0.71
C VAL A 486 12.00 -9.14 1.29
N ARG A 487 12.81 -8.50 0.44
CA ARG A 487 13.54 -7.26 0.75
C ARG A 487 13.07 -6.13 -0.15
N PHE A 488 13.26 -4.92 0.29
CA PHE A 488 12.98 -3.71 -0.50
C PHE A 488 14.27 -2.90 -0.59
N LEU A 489 14.67 -2.56 -1.81
CA LEU A 489 15.86 -1.79 -2.12
C LEU A 489 15.48 -0.53 -2.91
N SER A 490 16.14 0.57 -2.60
CA SER A 490 16.08 1.78 -3.42
C SER A 490 17.19 1.77 -4.46
N PHE A 491 17.03 2.61 -5.49
CA PHE A 491 18.12 2.86 -6.43
C PHE A 491 19.31 3.53 -5.76
N ASP A 492 19.09 4.32 -4.71
CA ASP A 492 20.16 4.91 -3.92
C ASP A 492 20.97 3.83 -3.17
N ASP A 493 20.30 2.79 -2.65
CA ASP A 493 21.01 1.65 -2.03
C ASP A 493 22.00 1.00 -3.02
N LEU A 494 21.62 0.88 -4.32
CA LEU A 494 22.50 0.30 -5.33
C LEU A 494 23.70 1.20 -5.68
N LYS A 495 23.56 2.53 -5.56
CA LYS A 495 24.62 3.50 -5.81
C LYS A 495 25.59 3.59 -4.65
N GLU A 496 25.07 3.61 -3.43
CA GLU A 496 25.83 3.88 -2.23
C GLU A 496 26.47 2.63 -1.63
N ASN A 497 25.89 1.44 -1.87
CA ASN A 497 26.36 0.20 -1.31
C ASN A 497 26.62 -0.87 -2.40
N PRO A 498 27.90 -1.15 -2.74
CA PRO A 498 28.25 -2.19 -3.70
C PRO A 498 27.74 -3.60 -3.32
N ASP A 499 27.47 -3.84 -2.04
CA ASP A 499 26.99 -5.12 -1.50
C ASP A 499 25.44 -5.17 -1.36
N ALA A 500 24.71 -4.17 -1.84
CA ALA A 500 23.24 -4.09 -1.67
C ALA A 500 22.51 -5.35 -2.19
N LEU A 501 23.02 -5.97 -3.25
CA LEU A 501 22.46 -7.19 -3.84
C LEU A 501 23.05 -8.49 -3.26
N ARG A 502 23.94 -8.41 -2.27
CA ARG A 502 24.52 -9.62 -1.64
C ARG A 502 23.44 -10.45 -0.95
N GLY A 503 23.36 -11.72 -1.31
CA GLY A 503 22.37 -12.67 -0.77
C GLY A 503 20.94 -12.43 -1.29
N VAL A 504 20.79 -11.68 -2.36
CA VAL A 504 19.56 -11.62 -3.17
C VAL A 504 19.69 -12.66 -4.27
N ASP A 505 18.66 -13.50 -4.45
CA ASP A 505 18.60 -14.47 -5.54
C ASP A 505 17.93 -13.86 -6.78
N VAL A 506 16.86 -13.07 -6.58
CA VAL A 506 16.09 -12.46 -7.68
C VAL A 506 15.75 -11.01 -7.35
N LEU A 507 15.99 -10.12 -8.31
CA LEU A 507 15.59 -8.72 -8.27
C LEU A 507 14.30 -8.53 -9.07
N LEU A 508 13.35 -7.75 -8.55
CA LEU A 508 12.10 -7.40 -9.22
C LEU A 508 12.04 -5.89 -9.46
N ASN A 509 11.73 -5.48 -10.69
CA ASN A 509 11.40 -4.08 -11.03
C ASN A 509 10.04 -4.04 -11.72
N ILE A 510 9.07 -3.28 -11.16
CA ILE A 510 7.66 -3.49 -11.42
C ILE A 510 6.94 -2.16 -11.55
N GLY A 511 6.12 -1.98 -12.57
CA GLY A 511 5.24 -0.83 -12.70
C GLY A 511 5.24 -0.19 -14.07
N ASN A 512 4.72 1.02 -14.17
CA ASN A 512 4.80 1.83 -15.38
C ASN A 512 6.15 2.52 -15.49
N GLY A 513 6.61 2.74 -16.71
CA GLY A 513 7.81 3.52 -16.99
C GLY A 513 7.71 4.97 -16.45
N ASP A 514 8.84 5.61 -16.26
CA ASP A 514 8.94 6.99 -15.76
C ASP A 514 8.28 7.23 -14.39
N THR A 515 8.17 6.20 -13.55
CA THR A 515 7.57 6.29 -12.21
C THR A 515 8.58 5.98 -11.10
N ALA A 516 8.22 6.32 -9.85
CA ALA A 516 9.00 5.95 -8.67
C ALA A 516 9.11 4.43 -8.49
N HIS A 517 8.19 3.66 -9.07
CA HIS A 517 8.21 2.20 -9.00
C HIS A 517 9.26 1.59 -9.93
N THR A 518 9.48 2.17 -11.10
CA THR A 518 10.41 1.66 -12.11
C THR A 518 11.72 2.43 -12.23
N GLY A 519 11.79 3.67 -11.71
CA GLY A 519 13.01 4.47 -11.60
C GLY A 519 13.10 5.72 -12.50
N GLY A 520 12.42 5.75 -13.65
CA GLY A 520 12.46 6.91 -14.56
C GLY A 520 13.88 7.39 -14.85
N ALA A 521 14.13 8.69 -14.73
CA ALA A 521 15.43 9.31 -14.98
C ALA A 521 16.60 8.78 -14.11
N VAL A 522 16.35 7.97 -13.10
CA VAL A 522 17.42 7.29 -12.33
C VAL A 522 18.27 6.40 -13.25
N TRP A 523 17.69 5.90 -14.34
CA TRP A 523 18.39 5.05 -15.32
C TRP A 523 19.41 5.79 -16.19
N GLU A 524 19.46 7.09 -16.15
CA GLU A 524 20.53 7.89 -16.78
C GLU A 524 21.87 7.71 -16.03
N ASP A 525 21.81 7.20 -14.78
CA ASP A 525 23.00 6.87 -14.02
C ASP A 525 23.50 5.46 -14.41
N ALA A 526 24.62 5.42 -15.11
CA ALA A 526 25.24 4.17 -15.55
C ALA A 526 25.60 3.21 -14.41
N ALA A 527 25.83 3.70 -13.19
CA ALA A 527 26.17 2.86 -12.04
C ALA A 527 25.02 1.92 -11.68
N VAL A 528 23.77 2.38 -11.75
CA VAL A 528 22.59 1.58 -11.47
C VAL A 528 22.44 0.43 -12.47
N SER A 529 22.45 0.75 -13.77
CA SER A 529 22.30 -0.26 -14.83
C SER A 529 23.47 -1.26 -14.83
N ALA A 530 24.70 -0.77 -14.57
CA ALA A 530 25.88 -1.63 -14.48
C ALA A 530 25.83 -2.60 -13.28
N ALA A 531 25.36 -2.14 -12.11
CA ALA A 531 25.22 -2.98 -10.94
C ALA A 531 24.25 -4.14 -11.18
N ILE A 532 23.09 -3.85 -11.82
CA ILE A 532 22.08 -4.89 -12.10
C ILE A 532 22.55 -5.83 -13.21
N ARG A 533 23.15 -5.33 -14.30
CA ARG A 533 23.74 -6.17 -15.36
C ARG A 533 24.78 -7.13 -14.80
N ARG A 534 25.67 -6.64 -13.91
CA ARG A 534 26.66 -7.49 -13.23
C ARG A 534 25.99 -8.54 -12.38
N PHE A 535 25.04 -8.17 -11.56
CA PHE A 535 24.29 -9.09 -10.70
C PHE A 535 23.69 -10.26 -11.50
N VAL A 536 23.03 -9.96 -12.63
CA VAL A 536 22.43 -11.00 -13.46
C VAL A 536 23.52 -11.79 -14.19
N ALA A 537 24.52 -11.13 -14.76
CA ALA A 537 25.63 -11.84 -15.45
C ALA A 537 26.38 -12.83 -14.54
N GLU A 538 26.43 -12.58 -13.23
CA GLU A 538 27.07 -13.45 -12.24
C GLU A 538 26.15 -14.60 -11.75
N GLY A 539 24.88 -14.63 -12.14
CA GLY A 539 23.94 -15.73 -11.85
C GLY A 539 22.67 -15.32 -11.09
N GLY A 540 22.48 -14.03 -10.80
CA GLY A 540 21.24 -13.52 -10.23
C GLY A 540 20.07 -13.55 -11.22
N GLY A 541 18.85 -13.55 -10.70
CA GLY A 541 17.62 -13.43 -11.49
C GLY A 541 17.10 -12.00 -11.58
N LEU A 542 16.49 -11.64 -12.72
CA LEU A 542 15.75 -10.40 -12.87
C LEU A 542 14.32 -10.68 -13.33
N ILE A 543 13.32 -10.13 -12.65
CA ILE A 543 11.93 -10.17 -13.11
C ILE A 543 11.47 -8.75 -13.35
N GLY A 544 11.11 -8.46 -14.60
CA GLY A 544 10.51 -7.19 -15.00
C GLY A 544 9.03 -7.34 -15.26
N VAL A 545 8.21 -6.44 -14.66
CA VAL A 545 6.75 -6.46 -14.84
C VAL A 545 6.25 -5.09 -15.28
N GLY A 546 5.49 -5.05 -16.34
CA GLY A 546 4.98 -3.82 -16.93
C GLY A 546 5.99 -3.14 -17.85
N GLU A 547 6.55 -2.03 -17.45
CA GLU A 547 7.61 -1.30 -18.13
C GLU A 547 8.85 -1.18 -17.21
N PRO A 548 9.46 -2.31 -16.85
CA PRO A 548 10.62 -2.32 -15.97
C PRO A 548 11.77 -1.53 -16.60
N SER A 549 12.45 -0.72 -15.81
CA SER A 549 13.51 0.20 -16.30
C SER A 549 13.07 1.16 -17.42
N GLY A 550 11.76 1.43 -17.54
CA GLY A 550 11.21 2.26 -18.61
C GLY A 550 11.57 3.73 -18.46
N HIS A 551 12.39 4.23 -19.41
CA HIS A 551 12.79 5.63 -19.52
C HIS A 551 13.49 5.85 -20.86
N HIS A 552 13.09 6.89 -21.59
CA HIS A 552 13.74 7.23 -22.87
C HIS A 552 15.15 7.79 -22.65
N TYR A 553 16.16 6.95 -22.86
CA TYR A 553 17.56 7.39 -22.77
C TYR A 553 18.48 6.56 -23.65
N GLN A 554 19.39 7.23 -24.39
CA GLN A 554 20.45 6.62 -25.22
C GLN A 554 19.97 5.50 -26.16
N GLY A 555 18.81 5.69 -26.81
CA GLY A 555 18.30 4.79 -27.83
C GLY A 555 17.48 3.60 -27.30
N HIS A 556 17.26 3.50 -26.00
CA HIS A 556 16.41 2.50 -25.36
C HIS A 556 15.24 3.14 -24.64
N TYR A 557 14.12 2.43 -24.56
CA TYR A 557 13.06 2.74 -23.61
C TYR A 557 13.21 1.84 -22.36
N LEU A 558 13.39 0.53 -22.53
CA LEU A 558 13.71 -0.35 -21.42
C LEU A 558 15.23 -0.36 -21.20
N GLN A 559 15.73 0.35 -20.19
CA GLN A 559 17.17 0.53 -19.97
C GLN A 559 17.91 -0.78 -19.61
N LEU A 560 17.17 -1.84 -19.27
CA LEU A 560 17.66 -3.20 -19.09
C LEU A 560 17.23 -4.15 -20.22
N ALA A 561 16.92 -3.62 -21.42
CA ALA A 561 16.46 -4.43 -22.55
C ALA A 561 17.38 -5.62 -22.87
N SER A 562 18.69 -5.42 -22.85
CA SER A 562 19.69 -6.47 -23.09
C SER A 562 19.67 -7.59 -22.05
N VAL A 563 19.22 -7.31 -20.83
CA VAL A 563 19.07 -8.32 -19.77
C VAL A 563 17.72 -9.01 -19.86
N LEU A 564 16.65 -8.21 -20.07
CA LEU A 564 15.28 -8.71 -20.13
C LEU A 564 14.97 -9.48 -21.42
N GLY A 565 15.75 -9.26 -22.48
CA GLY A 565 15.51 -9.81 -23.80
C GLY A 565 14.35 -9.16 -24.55
N VAL A 566 13.82 -8.07 -24.07
CA VAL A 566 12.70 -7.36 -24.69
C VAL A 566 12.94 -5.86 -24.71
N GLU A 567 12.33 -5.18 -25.70
CA GLU A 567 12.35 -3.74 -25.81
C GLU A 567 10.95 -3.25 -26.20
N LYS A 568 10.69 -1.96 -25.98
CA LYS A 568 9.44 -1.31 -26.37
C LYS A 568 9.66 -0.38 -27.56
N GLU A 569 8.88 -0.58 -28.63
CA GLU A 569 8.86 0.36 -29.74
C GLU A 569 7.99 1.56 -29.38
N THR A 570 8.58 2.72 -29.42
CA THR A 570 7.94 4.01 -29.10
C THR A 570 7.82 4.94 -30.31
N GLY A 571 8.17 4.44 -31.50
CA GLY A 571 8.21 5.21 -32.74
C GLY A 571 9.55 5.93 -33.00
N PHE A 572 10.54 5.75 -32.12
CA PHE A 572 11.85 6.41 -32.25
C PHE A 572 12.89 5.57 -32.96
N THR A 573 12.75 4.24 -32.97
CA THR A 573 13.79 3.33 -33.47
C THR A 573 13.54 2.81 -34.85
N LEU A 574 12.34 2.69 -35.35
CA LEU A 574 11.96 2.32 -36.71
C LEU A 574 12.51 1.00 -37.24
N GLY A 575 12.96 0.09 -36.45
CA GLY A 575 13.61 -1.07 -37.00
C GLY A 575 13.78 -2.23 -36.04
N TYR A 576 12.74 -2.98 -35.82
CA TYR A 576 12.84 -4.25 -35.15
C TYR A 576 12.15 -5.34 -35.97
N ASP A 577 12.61 -6.58 -35.79
CA ASP A 577 12.05 -7.73 -36.46
C ASP A 577 10.73 -8.13 -35.77
N LYS A 578 9.61 -7.90 -36.46
CA LYS A 578 8.27 -8.28 -36.00
C LYS A 578 7.88 -9.70 -36.43
N TYR A 579 8.75 -10.42 -37.12
CA TYR A 579 8.35 -11.65 -37.83
C TYR A 579 8.80 -12.94 -37.17
N ASN A 580 9.53 -12.89 -36.07
CA ASN A 580 10.06 -14.08 -35.43
C ASN A 580 9.31 -14.34 -34.12
N TRP A 581 8.15 -15.05 -34.23
CA TRP A 581 7.27 -15.26 -33.08
C TRP A 581 6.93 -16.72 -32.84
N GLU A 582 7.90 -17.54 -32.55
CA GLU A 582 7.66 -18.87 -32.05
C GLU A 582 7.35 -18.80 -30.55
N GLU A 583 6.16 -19.31 -30.15
CA GLU A 583 5.79 -19.41 -28.73
C GLU A 583 6.27 -20.74 -28.14
N HIS A 584 6.96 -20.65 -27.01
CA HIS A 584 7.43 -21.80 -26.25
C HIS A 584 6.51 -22.09 -25.05
N THR A 585 5.31 -22.59 -25.32
CA THR A 585 4.28 -22.80 -24.29
C THR A 585 4.58 -23.95 -23.32
N ASN A 586 5.54 -24.81 -23.66
CA ASN A 586 5.97 -25.92 -22.79
C ASN A 586 7.14 -25.54 -21.88
N HIS A 587 7.03 -24.43 -21.18
CA HIS A 587 8.07 -23.93 -20.30
C HIS A 587 7.72 -24.15 -18.82
N PHE A 588 8.73 -24.35 -17.96
CA PHE A 588 8.57 -24.57 -16.51
C PHE A 588 7.65 -23.54 -15.85
N ILE A 589 7.75 -22.26 -16.22
CA ILE A 589 6.95 -21.18 -15.62
C ILE A 589 5.48 -21.37 -15.89
N LEU A 590 5.09 -21.84 -17.08
CA LEU A 590 3.70 -22.00 -17.52
C LEU A 590 3.05 -23.32 -17.12
N ALA A 591 3.80 -24.26 -16.55
CA ALA A 591 3.33 -25.65 -16.35
C ALA A 591 2.05 -25.79 -15.49
N ASP A 592 1.75 -24.82 -14.62
CA ASP A 592 0.50 -24.79 -13.82
C ASP A 592 -0.63 -23.96 -14.46
N CYS A 593 -0.34 -23.27 -15.58
CA CYS A 593 -1.34 -22.45 -16.24
C CYS A 593 -2.32 -23.33 -17.02
N LYS A 594 -3.60 -23.34 -16.62
CA LYS A 594 -4.67 -24.13 -17.26
C LYS A 594 -5.54 -23.32 -18.23
N GLY A 595 -5.04 -22.22 -18.72
CA GLY A 595 -5.78 -21.31 -19.60
C GLY A 595 -4.96 -20.09 -19.95
N GLU A 596 -5.61 -19.06 -20.45
CA GLU A 596 -4.96 -17.80 -20.77
C GLU A 596 -4.47 -17.09 -19.50
N VAL A 597 -3.20 -16.66 -19.52
CA VAL A 597 -2.61 -15.89 -18.43
C VAL A 597 -3.23 -14.49 -18.40
N ASN A 598 -3.65 -14.04 -17.22
CA ASN A 598 -4.20 -12.72 -17.03
C ASN A 598 -3.09 -11.69 -16.77
N PHE A 599 -2.75 -10.89 -17.77
CA PHE A 599 -1.80 -9.78 -17.64
C PHE A 599 -2.48 -8.44 -17.28
N GLY A 600 -3.81 -8.43 -17.03
CA GLY A 600 -4.58 -7.19 -16.94
C GLY A 600 -4.67 -6.51 -18.31
N GLU A 601 -4.45 -5.21 -18.34
CA GLU A 601 -4.39 -4.48 -19.62
C GLU A 601 -3.15 -4.89 -20.45
N GLY A 602 -2.09 -5.32 -19.79
CA GLY A 602 -0.80 -5.62 -20.43
C GLY A 602 -0.10 -4.38 -20.99
N LYS A 603 1.08 -4.54 -21.51
CA LYS A 603 1.81 -3.47 -22.21
C LYS A 603 1.84 -3.76 -23.71
N LYS A 604 1.77 -2.69 -24.50
CA LYS A 604 1.77 -2.76 -25.97
C LYS A 604 3.13 -2.39 -26.53
N SER A 605 3.32 -2.76 -27.78
CA SER A 605 4.53 -2.46 -28.55
C SER A 605 5.80 -3.07 -27.97
N ILE A 606 5.66 -4.16 -27.22
CA ILE A 606 6.81 -4.94 -26.70
C ILE A 606 7.21 -5.97 -27.73
N TYR A 607 8.50 -6.00 -28.09
CA TYR A 607 9.09 -6.96 -28.99
C TYR A 607 10.30 -7.68 -28.37
N ALA A 608 10.59 -8.87 -28.85
CA ALA A 608 11.71 -9.68 -28.39
C ALA A 608 13.01 -9.29 -29.11
N LEU A 609 14.11 -9.32 -28.37
CA LEU A 609 15.46 -9.19 -28.89
C LEU A 609 16.03 -10.60 -29.24
N ASP A 610 17.14 -10.64 -29.96
CA ASP A 610 17.82 -11.88 -30.32
C ASP A 610 18.16 -12.73 -29.08
N GLY A 611 17.94 -14.05 -29.19
CA GLY A 611 18.19 -15.00 -28.09
C GLY A 611 17.10 -15.04 -27.02
N THR A 612 15.98 -14.34 -27.20
CA THR A 612 14.85 -14.34 -26.27
C THR A 612 13.85 -15.44 -26.62
N GLU A 613 13.40 -16.18 -25.62
CA GLU A 613 12.33 -17.17 -25.73
C GLU A 613 11.00 -16.54 -25.35
N ILE A 614 10.05 -16.48 -26.30
CA ILE A 614 8.72 -15.92 -26.09
C ILE A 614 7.82 -17.03 -25.53
N LEU A 615 7.24 -16.81 -24.34
CA LEU A 615 6.35 -17.77 -23.69
C LEU A 615 4.88 -17.51 -23.99
N VAL A 616 4.49 -16.24 -24.06
CA VAL A 616 3.11 -15.81 -24.35
C VAL A 616 3.14 -14.55 -25.19
N GLN A 617 2.34 -14.52 -26.25
CA GLN A 617 2.08 -13.30 -27.02
C GLN A 617 0.57 -13.12 -27.19
N ARG A 618 0.15 -11.88 -27.43
CA ARG A 618 -1.22 -11.51 -27.77
C ARG A 618 -1.18 -10.51 -28.92
N GLU A 619 -1.91 -10.80 -30.01
CA GLU A 619 -1.93 -9.90 -31.20
C GLU A 619 -0.51 -9.55 -31.70
N LYS A 620 0.43 -10.52 -31.61
CA LYS A 620 1.84 -10.35 -31.95
C LYS A 620 2.66 -9.41 -31.01
N GLU A 621 2.11 -9.07 -29.86
CA GLU A 621 2.78 -8.34 -28.81
C GLU A 621 3.30 -9.32 -27.75
N VAL A 622 4.56 -9.18 -27.36
CA VAL A 622 5.13 -10.03 -26.31
C VAL A 622 4.47 -9.72 -24.99
N GLN A 623 3.83 -10.71 -24.38
CA GLN A 623 3.23 -10.59 -23.06
C GLN A 623 4.09 -11.23 -21.98
N MET A 624 4.82 -12.28 -22.33
CA MET A 624 5.76 -12.93 -21.44
C MET A 624 6.92 -13.52 -22.23
N ALA A 625 8.12 -13.28 -21.73
CA ALA A 625 9.35 -13.80 -22.31
C ALA A 625 10.38 -14.14 -21.24
N VAL A 626 11.34 -14.99 -21.62
CA VAL A 626 12.51 -15.32 -20.80
C VAL A 626 13.78 -15.14 -21.60
N HIS A 627 14.85 -14.77 -20.90
CA HIS A 627 16.14 -14.51 -21.52
C HIS A 627 17.27 -14.93 -20.59
N GLU A 628 18.35 -15.49 -21.15
CA GLU A 628 19.57 -15.80 -20.42
C GLU A 628 20.61 -14.68 -20.63
N TYR A 629 21.16 -14.16 -19.53
CA TYR A 629 22.15 -13.11 -19.57
C TYR A 629 23.37 -13.47 -18.72
N GLY A 630 24.47 -13.78 -19.37
CA GLY A 630 25.65 -14.32 -18.68
C GLY A 630 25.34 -15.67 -18.02
N LYS A 631 25.42 -15.74 -16.70
CA LYS A 631 25.07 -16.93 -15.91
C LYS A 631 23.66 -16.85 -15.31
N GLY A 632 23.00 -15.71 -15.40
CA GLY A 632 21.69 -15.46 -14.81
C GLY A 632 20.57 -15.50 -15.83
N ARG A 633 19.35 -15.29 -15.32
CA ARG A 633 18.12 -15.41 -16.09
C ARG A 633 17.19 -14.24 -15.83
N ALA A 634 16.52 -13.78 -16.87
CA ALA A 634 15.51 -12.73 -16.76
C ALA A 634 14.14 -13.22 -17.25
N VAL A 635 13.08 -12.71 -16.61
CA VAL A 635 11.69 -12.94 -16.98
C VAL A 635 11.03 -11.58 -17.20
N TYR A 636 10.35 -11.44 -18.33
CA TYR A 636 9.50 -10.30 -18.62
C TYR A 636 8.02 -10.70 -18.55
N LEU A 637 7.19 -9.84 -17.93
CA LEU A 637 5.74 -9.94 -17.84
C LEU A 637 5.12 -8.58 -18.18
N SER A 638 4.19 -8.51 -19.12
CA SER A 638 3.57 -7.25 -19.53
C SER A 638 2.64 -6.64 -18.47
N GLY A 639 2.25 -7.43 -17.48
CA GLY A 639 1.45 -7.04 -16.32
C GLY A 639 1.18 -8.23 -15.42
N LEU A 640 0.83 -7.98 -14.15
CA LEU A 640 0.55 -9.06 -13.19
C LEU A 640 -0.43 -8.59 -12.10
N PRO A 641 -1.75 -8.53 -12.40
CA PRO A 641 -2.74 -8.29 -11.36
C PRO A 641 -2.76 -9.46 -10.37
N TYR A 642 -3.14 -9.20 -9.12
CA TYR A 642 -3.22 -10.28 -8.13
C TYR A 642 -4.33 -11.28 -8.47
N SER A 643 -3.94 -12.53 -8.52
CA SER A 643 -4.81 -13.71 -8.41
C SER A 643 -3.98 -14.87 -7.88
N PHE A 644 -4.62 -15.96 -7.47
CA PHE A 644 -3.88 -17.15 -7.01
C PHE A 644 -3.09 -17.80 -8.15
N GLU A 645 -3.64 -17.78 -9.36
CA GLU A 645 -2.96 -18.23 -10.57
C GLU A 645 -1.72 -17.39 -10.86
N ASN A 646 -1.85 -16.08 -10.84
CA ASN A 646 -0.73 -15.17 -11.06
C ASN A 646 0.30 -15.22 -9.93
N ALA A 647 -0.11 -15.44 -8.69
CA ALA A 647 0.81 -15.69 -7.58
C ALA A 647 1.61 -16.99 -7.80
N ARG A 648 0.99 -18.05 -8.33
CA ARG A 648 1.68 -19.28 -8.71
C ARG A 648 2.61 -19.08 -9.91
N LEU A 649 2.21 -18.30 -10.90
CA LEU A 649 3.05 -17.93 -12.04
C LEU A 649 4.30 -17.19 -11.57
N LEU A 650 4.15 -16.19 -10.71
CA LEU A 650 5.26 -15.43 -10.11
C LEU A 650 6.19 -16.36 -9.30
N HIS A 651 5.64 -17.26 -8.51
CA HIS A 651 6.41 -18.23 -7.74
C HIS A 651 7.34 -19.05 -8.65
N ARG A 652 6.79 -19.59 -9.76
CA ARG A 652 7.59 -20.35 -10.74
C ARG A 652 8.60 -19.46 -11.46
N ALA A 653 8.24 -18.23 -11.81
CA ALA A 653 9.16 -17.27 -12.42
C ALA A 653 10.36 -16.96 -11.50
N ILE A 654 10.12 -16.78 -10.20
CA ILE A 654 11.20 -16.59 -9.21
C ILE A 654 12.09 -17.81 -9.11
N LEU A 655 11.51 -19.01 -9.03
CA LEU A 655 12.31 -20.24 -8.97
C LEU A 655 13.14 -20.45 -10.24
N TRP A 656 12.58 -20.21 -11.42
CA TRP A 656 13.32 -20.31 -12.68
C TRP A 656 14.44 -19.27 -12.75
N GLY A 657 14.14 -18.00 -12.46
CA GLY A 657 15.13 -16.93 -12.47
C GLY A 657 16.28 -17.14 -11.49
N SER A 658 16.06 -17.88 -10.42
CA SER A 658 17.07 -18.20 -9.40
C SER A 658 17.69 -19.60 -9.54
N HIS A 659 17.53 -20.28 -10.67
CA HIS A 659 17.96 -21.68 -10.87
C HIS A 659 17.45 -22.64 -9.77
N GLY A 660 16.26 -22.39 -9.26
CA GLY A 660 15.65 -23.08 -8.13
C GLY A 660 14.53 -24.06 -8.49
N GLU A 661 14.38 -24.48 -9.75
CA GLU A 661 13.26 -25.30 -10.25
C GLU A 661 13.09 -26.59 -9.44
N ALA A 662 14.19 -27.22 -9.06
CA ALA A 662 14.18 -28.43 -8.26
C ALA A 662 13.59 -28.26 -6.86
N MET A 663 13.49 -27.02 -6.37
CA MET A 663 12.90 -26.69 -5.07
C MET A 663 11.37 -26.67 -5.11
N LEU A 664 10.75 -26.56 -6.28
CA LEU A 664 9.31 -26.40 -6.43
C LEU A 664 8.51 -27.44 -5.62
N HIS A 665 8.95 -28.70 -5.65
CA HIS A 665 8.23 -29.80 -4.98
C HIS A 665 8.51 -29.89 -3.47
N THR A 666 9.22 -28.95 -2.89
CA THR A 666 9.42 -28.84 -1.45
C THR A 666 8.28 -28.01 -0.85
N TRP A 667 7.45 -28.59 0.02
CA TRP A 667 6.27 -27.91 0.60
C TRP A 667 5.32 -27.32 -0.45
N PHE A 668 4.96 -28.15 -1.42
CA PHE A 668 4.21 -27.77 -2.59
C PHE A 668 2.85 -28.48 -2.66
N SER A 669 1.89 -27.82 -3.29
CA SER A 669 0.61 -28.40 -3.70
C SER A 669 0.39 -28.17 -5.19
N GLU A 670 -0.03 -29.21 -5.92
CA GLU A 670 -0.41 -29.09 -7.33
C GLU A 670 -1.66 -28.21 -7.53
N ASN A 671 -2.49 -28.09 -6.52
CA ASN A 671 -3.63 -27.20 -6.54
C ASN A 671 -3.17 -25.78 -6.16
N PHE A 672 -3.22 -24.83 -7.08
CA PHE A 672 -2.81 -23.45 -6.85
C PHE A 672 -3.68 -22.71 -5.81
N CYS A 673 -4.90 -23.21 -5.51
CA CYS A 673 -5.73 -22.72 -4.41
C CYS A 673 -5.29 -23.27 -3.05
N VAL A 674 -4.27 -24.08 -2.98
CA VAL A 674 -3.77 -24.68 -1.74
C VAL A 674 -2.30 -24.28 -1.54
N GLU A 675 -2.04 -23.59 -0.44
CA GLU A 675 -0.69 -23.18 -0.04
C GLU A 675 -0.21 -24.02 1.15
N VAL A 676 1.10 -24.30 1.17
CA VAL A 676 1.76 -25.04 2.25
C VAL A 676 2.81 -24.16 2.90
N HIS A 677 2.66 -23.87 4.18
CA HIS A 677 3.60 -23.12 4.98
C HIS A 677 4.29 -24.04 5.98
N ALA A 678 5.59 -24.20 5.86
CA ALA A 678 6.37 -25.09 6.71
C ALA A 678 7.19 -24.32 7.75
N TYR A 679 7.31 -24.89 8.94
CA TYR A 679 8.06 -24.36 10.09
C TYR A 679 9.02 -25.45 10.59
N PRO A 680 10.17 -25.64 9.92
CA PRO A 680 11.08 -26.74 10.27
C PRO A 680 11.56 -26.72 11.71
N GLN A 681 11.73 -25.50 12.30
CA GLN A 681 12.22 -25.33 13.66
C GLN A 681 11.29 -25.95 14.72
N ASN A 682 9.99 -25.93 14.51
CA ASN A 682 9.02 -26.49 15.45
C ASN A 682 8.37 -27.80 14.93
N GLY A 683 8.84 -28.33 13.81
CA GLY A 683 8.35 -29.57 13.23
C GLY A 683 6.90 -29.51 12.75
N LYS A 684 6.40 -28.33 12.38
CA LYS A 684 5.01 -28.13 11.95
C LYS A 684 4.91 -27.66 10.51
N TYR A 685 3.77 -27.89 9.92
CA TYR A 685 3.36 -27.21 8.68
C TYR A 685 1.86 -26.91 8.71
N CYS A 686 1.45 -25.91 7.96
CA CYS A 686 0.08 -25.51 7.76
C CYS A 686 -0.32 -25.63 6.30
N VAL A 687 -1.48 -26.16 6.03
CA VAL A 687 -2.09 -26.21 4.71
C VAL A 687 -3.29 -25.29 4.71
N VAL A 688 -3.28 -24.32 3.80
CA VAL A 688 -4.33 -23.32 3.66
C VAL A 688 -5.02 -23.53 2.32
N ASN A 689 -6.33 -23.67 2.36
CA ASN A 689 -7.15 -23.63 1.15
C ASN A 689 -7.70 -22.21 0.96
N THR A 690 -7.44 -21.65 -0.21
CA THR A 690 -7.91 -20.33 -0.63
C THR A 690 -9.04 -20.52 -1.64
N PRO A 691 -10.27 -20.01 -1.37
CA PRO A 691 -11.40 -20.24 -2.27
C PRO A 691 -11.17 -19.55 -3.62
N MET A 692 -11.62 -20.20 -4.69
CA MET A 692 -11.65 -19.61 -6.03
C MET A 692 -12.62 -18.43 -6.06
N SER A 693 -12.15 -17.22 -6.36
CA SER A 693 -13.01 -16.09 -6.67
C SER A 693 -13.73 -16.34 -8.01
N GLY A 694 -15.07 -16.38 -7.99
CA GLY A 694 -15.90 -15.97 -9.10
C GLY A 694 -16.00 -16.82 -10.33
N ARG A 695 -16.66 -18.00 -10.25
CA ARG A 695 -17.62 -18.40 -11.29
C ARG A 695 -18.93 -18.77 -10.60
N ARG A 696 -19.99 -17.99 -10.85
CA ARG A 696 -21.37 -18.36 -10.48
C ARG A 696 -21.71 -19.71 -11.10
N ARG A 697 -21.56 -20.79 -10.34
CA ARG A 697 -22.41 -21.95 -10.55
C ARG A 697 -23.65 -21.72 -9.67
N ARG A 698 -24.79 -21.56 -10.33
CA ARG A 698 -26.09 -21.74 -9.69
C ARG A 698 -26.12 -23.17 -9.12
N SER A 699 -25.87 -23.30 -7.84
CA SER A 699 -26.18 -24.50 -7.08
C SER A 699 -26.54 -24.06 -5.67
N THR A 700 -27.71 -24.44 -5.26
CA THR A 700 -28.35 -24.46 -3.92
C THR A 700 -27.49 -24.01 -2.74
N PRO A 701 -28.08 -23.20 -1.81
CA PRO A 701 -27.41 -22.74 -0.61
C PRO A 701 -27.36 -23.88 0.42
N GLN A 702 -26.30 -24.67 0.39
CA GLN A 702 -25.98 -25.55 1.47
C GLN A 702 -24.47 -25.48 1.76
N THR A 703 -24.20 -25.14 3.03
CA THR A 703 -22.90 -25.19 3.71
C THR A 703 -21.81 -24.29 3.13
N ALA A 704 -21.79 -23.05 3.57
CA ALA A 704 -20.56 -22.26 3.61
C ALA A 704 -19.60 -22.97 4.60
N GLY A 705 -18.77 -23.86 4.07
CA GLY A 705 -17.75 -24.55 4.86
C GLY A 705 -16.81 -23.53 5.49
N ILE A 706 -16.63 -23.60 6.79
CA ILE A 706 -15.60 -22.88 7.54
C ILE A 706 -14.26 -23.39 7.00
N PHE A 707 -13.52 -22.54 6.30
CA PHE A 707 -12.20 -22.88 5.78
C PHE A 707 -11.21 -22.94 6.95
N ARG A 708 -10.88 -24.12 7.43
CA ARG A 708 -9.95 -24.32 8.54
C ARG A 708 -8.51 -24.46 8.00
N CYS A 709 -7.56 -23.77 8.65
CA CYS A 709 -6.16 -24.13 8.58
C CYS A 709 -5.96 -25.52 9.17
N CYS A 710 -5.35 -26.42 8.44
CA CYS A 710 -5.04 -27.75 8.92
C CYS A 710 -3.59 -27.80 9.39
N TRP A 711 -3.36 -27.80 10.70
CA TRP A 711 -2.04 -27.97 11.31
C TRP A 711 -1.68 -29.44 11.42
N LYS A 712 -0.49 -29.82 10.98
CA LYS A 712 0.04 -31.17 11.15
C LYS A 712 1.47 -31.12 11.64
N GLN A 713 1.82 -32.13 12.47
CA GLN A 713 3.16 -32.30 12.96
C GLN A 713 3.99 -33.06 11.93
N MET A 714 5.20 -32.59 11.64
CA MET A 714 6.17 -33.32 10.85
C MET A 714 6.56 -34.57 11.62
N ARG A 715 6.21 -35.75 11.12
CA ARG A 715 6.73 -36.98 11.68
C ARG A 715 8.08 -37.25 11.02
N PHE A 716 9.17 -37.02 11.76
CA PHE A 716 10.46 -37.58 11.39
C PHE A 716 10.38 -39.10 11.59
N VAL A 717 10.19 -39.85 10.55
CA VAL A 717 10.44 -41.29 10.58
C VAL A 717 11.96 -41.43 10.58
N GLY A 718 12.51 -41.65 11.76
CA GLY A 718 13.93 -41.97 11.93
C GLY A 718 14.27 -43.28 11.26
N SER A 719 14.74 -43.22 10.04
CA SER A 719 15.43 -44.28 9.35
C SER A 719 16.45 -43.62 8.43
N ILE A 720 17.70 -43.89 8.76
CA ILE A 720 18.86 -43.50 7.96
C ILE A 720 18.73 -44.12 6.56
N CYS A 721 18.16 -43.39 5.64
CA CYS A 721 18.16 -43.76 4.25
C CYS A 721 19.11 -42.82 3.47
N LYS A 722 20.25 -43.35 3.05
CA LYS A 722 21.32 -42.67 2.29
C LYS A 722 20.93 -42.31 0.86
N HIS A 723 19.70 -41.93 0.57
CA HIS A 723 19.32 -41.44 -0.75
C HIS A 723 18.45 -40.19 -0.61
N LYS A 724 19.01 -39.04 -0.96
CA LYS A 724 18.34 -37.75 -1.09
C LYS A 724 17.34 -37.83 -2.26
N LYS A 725 16.05 -38.08 -1.95
CA LYS A 725 14.95 -37.74 -2.87
C LYS A 725 14.00 -36.81 -2.18
N PRO A 726 13.53 -35.75 -2.86
CA PRO A 726 12.55 -34.80 -2.30
C PRO A 726 11.19 -35.50 -2.08
N TRP A 727 10.47 -35.08 -1.05
CA TRP A 727 9.13 -35.56 -0.74
C TRP A 727 8.13 -34.85 -1.64
N GLN A 728 7.29 -35.59 -2.33
CA GLN A 728 6.11 -35.08 -3.03
C GLN A 728 4.86 -35.27 -2.15
N MET A 729 4.05 -34.24 -2.06
CA MET A 729 2.79 -34.24 -1.33
C MET A 729 1.62 -34.12 -2.31
N HIS A 730 0.80 -35.16 -2.41
CA HIS A 730 -0.44 -35.14 -3.18
C HIS A 730 -1.62 -34.86 -2.26
N CYS A 731 -2.40 -33.83 -2.54
CA CYS A 731 -3.68 -33.53 -1.90
C CYS A 731 -4.81 -34.03 -2.80
N VAL A 732 -5.52 -35.07 -2.37
CA VAL A 732 -6.73 -35.55 -3.03
C VAL A 732 -7.93 -34.97 -2.26
N CYS A 733 -8.71 -34.12 -2.93
CA CYS A 733 -9.98 -33.62 -2.41
C CYS A 733 -11.13 -34.54 -2.86
N HIS A 734 -11.67 -35.37 -1.97
CA HIS A 734 -12.97 -36.01 -2.14
C HIS A 734 -13.91 -35.51 -1.06
N GLY A 735 -15.10 -35.06 -1.47
CA GLY A 735 -16.16 -34.42 -0.72
C GLY A 735 -16.10 -34.54 0.80
N ASP A 736 -16.29 -33.44 1.50
CA ASP A 736 -16.44 -33.24 2.96
C ASP A 736 -15.36 -33.76 3.93
N PHE A 737 -14.39 -34.58 3.47
CA PHE A 737 -13.28 -35.03 4.32
C PHE A 737 -11.94 -34.95 3.55
N TYR A 738 -11.00 -34.15 4.05
CA TYR A 738 -9.63 -34.12 3.56
C TYR A 738 -8.85 -35.29 4.17
N SER A 739 -8.50 -36.27 3.38
CA SER A 739 -7.48 -37.27 3.75
C SER A 739 -6.20 -36.96 3.00
N MET A 740 -5.12 -36.82 3.72
CA MET A 740 -3.78 -36.61 3.21
C MET A 740 -3.08 -37.96 3.16
N VAL A 741 -2.80 -38.50 1.98
CA VAL A 741 -2.04 -39.72 1.81
C VAL A 741 -0.63 -39.38 1.32
N MET A 742 0.37 -39.85 2.07
CA MET A 742 1.77 -39.81 1.63
C MET A 742 2.07 -41.11 0.89
N GLU A 743 2.27 -41.05 -0.41
CA GLU A 743 2.74 -42.21 -1.19
C GLU A 743 4.24 -42.09 -1.54
N ARG A 744 4.94 -43.21 -1.46
CA ARG A 744 6.29 -43.34 -1.98
C ARG A 744 6.23 -43.41 -3.48
N ALA A 745 6.89 -42.51 -4.19
CA ALA A 745 7.02 -42.61 -5.64
C ALA A 745 7.88 -43.85 -6.04
N TYR A 746 7.25 -44.83 -6.64
CA TYR A 746 7.96 -45.89 -7.38
C TYR A 746 8.22 -45.38 -8.80
N ALA A 747 9.44 -45.53 -9.26
CA ALA A 747 9.85 -45.21 -10.62
C ALA A 747 9.11 -46.12 -11.61
N LEU A 748 8.40 -45.56 -12.57
CA LEU A 748 7.91 -46.29 -13.76
C LEU A 748 8.96 -46.21 -14.86
N PRO A 749 9.17 -47.29 -15.64
CA PRO A 749 10.11 -47.32 -16.75
C PRO A 749 9.58 -46.56 -17.98
N PRO A 750 10.44 -46.19 -18.94
CA PRO A 750 10.06 -45.34 -20.07
C PRO A 750 9.19 -46.15 -21.06
N LEU A 751 8.07 -45.56 -21.45
CA LEU A 751 7.21 -46.06 -22.51
C LEU A 751 7.73 -45.61 -23.86
N THR A 752 8.08 -46.59 -24.65
CA THR A 752 8.42 -46.51 -26.08
C THR A 752 7.19 -46.19 -26.91
N THR A 753 7.38 -45.30 -27.87
CA THR A 753 6.50 -44.87 -28.95
C THR A 753 5.80 -46.01 -29.72
N ARG A 754 4.52 -45.84 -30.06
CA ARG A 754 3.96 -46.23 -31.36
C ARG A 754 2.83 -45.30 -31.76
N MET A 755 2.99 -44.72 -32.94
CA MET A 755 1.96 -44.03 -33.71
C MET A 755 0.84 -45.00 -34.10
N THR A 756 -0.38 -44.55 -34.19
CA THR A 756 -1.30 -44.67 -35.36
C THR A 756 -2.62 -43.95 -35.10
N ASP A 757 -3.06 -43.30 -36.17
CA ASP A 757 -4.45 -42.99 -36.60
C ASP A 757 -5.15 -41.72 -36.14
N ARG A 758 -5.31 -40.89 -37.15
CA ARG A 758 -6.29 -39.76 -37.20
C ARG A 758 -7.73 -40.28 -37.24
N PRO A 759 -8.70 -39.49 -36.77
CA PRO A 759 -9.78 -39.08 -37.66
C PRO A 759 -10.21 -37.64 -37.58
N VAL A 760 -10.37 -37.07 -38.77
CA VAL A 760 -11.51 -36.36 -39.35
C VAL A 760 -12.27 -35.30 -38.53
N LEU A 761 -12.14 -34.06 -38.95
CA LEU A 761 -12.88 -32.87 -38.57
C LEU A 761 -14.34 -32.93 -39.07
N PRO A 762 -15.29 -32.33 -38.38
CA PRO A 762 -16.46 -31.76 -39.01
C PRO A 762 -16.44 -30.21 -38.98
N ARG A 763 -17.03 -29.68 -40.07
CA ARG A 763 -17.11 -28.27 -40.45
C ARG A 763 -17.80 -27.39 -39.43
N VAL A 764 -17.26 -26.18 -39.27
CA VAL A 764 -17.83 -25.04 -38.55
C VAL A 764 -18.85 -24.32 -39.40
N HIS A 765 -20.04 -24.08 -38.87
CA HIS A 765 -21.00 -23.08 -39.35
C HIS A 765 -20.70 -21.73 -38.71
N THR A 766 -20.43 -20.75 -39.57
CA THR A 766 -20.33 -19.34 -39.21
C THR A 766 -21.72 -18.80 -38.81
N GLN A 767 -21.81 -18.27 -37.58
CA GLN A 767 -22.87 -17.34 -37.21
C GLN A 767 -22.31 -15.96 -36.97
N LYS A 768 -22.97 -14.99 -37.57
CA LYS A 768 -22.65 -13.57 -37.58
C LYS A 768 -22.74 -12.99 -36.16
N ALA A 769 -21.76 -12.16 -35.81
CA ALA A 769 -21.79 -11.28 -34.65
C ALA A 769 -22.90 -10.23 -34.81
N VAL A 770 -23.75 -10.13 -33.80
CA VAL A 770 -24.70 -9.04 -33.60
C VAL A 770 -24.10 -8.10 -32.58
N GLN A 771 -23.87 -6.86 -32.95
CA GLN A 771 -23.49 -5.77 -32.04
C GLN A 771 -24.69 -5.46 -31.12
N PRO A 772 -24.49 -5.19 -29.82
CA PRO A 772 -25.55 -4.64 -28.99
C PRO A 772 -25.70 -3.13 -29.24
N PRO A 773 -26.91 -2.59 -29.17
CA PRO A 773 -27.18 -1.19 -29.43
C PRO A 773 -26.69 -0.28 -28.31
N MET A 774 -26.17 0.88 -28.67
CA MET A 774 -25.94 2.00 -27.76
C MET A 774 -27.27 2.41 -27.12
N SER A 775 -27.34 2.35 -25.80
CA SER A 775 -28.48 2.94 -25.07
C SER A 775 -28.26 4.44 -24.91
N ALA A 776 -29.20 5.14 -25.53
CA ALA A 776 -29.39 6.58 -25.38
C ALA A 776 -29.70 6.98 -23.93
N GLY A 777 -29.38 8.24 -23.62
CA GLY A 777 -29.46 8.84 -22.32
C GLY A 777 -30.83 8.77 -21.65
N CYS A 778 -30.82 8.55 -20.38
CA CYS A 778 -31.91 8.86 -19.48
C CYS A 778 -31.69 10.23 -18.87
N SER A 779 -32.43 11.21 -19.35
CA SER A 779 -32.74 12.44 -18.63
C SER A 779 -33.66 12.09 -17.46
N GLY A 780 -33.15 12.18 -16.24
CA GLY A 780 -33.94 12.14 -15.00
C GLY A 780 -34.40 13.55 -14.61
N PRO A 781 -35.54 13.72 -13.95
CA PRO A 781 -36.09 15.03 -13.67
C PRO A 781 -35.35 15.71 -12.51
N SER A 782 -35.07 16.99 -12.72
CA SER A 782 -34.69 17.95 -11.70
C SER A 782 -35.75 18.02 -10.60
N THR A 783 -35.37 17.63 -9.38
CA THR A 783 -36.05 18.15 -8.18
C THR A 783 -35.08 19.05 -7.47
N GLU A 784 -35.37 20.34 -7.54
CA GLU A 784 -34.84 21.34 -6.66
C GLU A 784 -35.03 20.90 -5.20
N ARG A 785 -33.93 20.73 -4.47
CA ARG A 785 -33.92 20.98 -3.05
C ARG A 785 -32.71 21.85 -2.74
N SER A 786 -33.05 23.11 -2.49
CA SER A 786 -32.23 24.01 -1.73
C SER A 786 -31.74 23.33 -0.46
N ALA A 787 -30.44 23.17 -0.32
CA ALA A 787 -29.76 22.97 0.95
C ALA A 787 -28.84 24.17 1.16
N SER A 788 -29.32 25.15 1.87
CA SER A 788 -28.49 26.04 2.66
C SER A 788 -27.87 25.20 3.78
N VAL A 789 -26.61 25.06 3.82
CA VAL A 789 -25.54 25.21 4.80
C VAL A 789 -24.31 24.43 4.32
#